data_b02f0a08346791bd8a1b365f1fa7d4b5
#
_entry.id   b02f0a08346791bd8a1b365f1fa7d4b5
#
_cell.length_a   1.000
_cell.length_b   1.000
_cell.length_c   1.000
_cell.angle_alpha   90.00
_cell.angle_beta   90.00
_cell.angle_gamma   90.00
#
_symmetry.space_group_name_H-M   'P 1'
#
loop_
_entity.id
_entity.type
_entity.pdbx_description
1 polymer ?
#
loop_
_entity_poly.entity_id
_entity_poly.type
_entity_poly.pdbx_seq_one_letter_code
_entity_poly.pdbx_strand_id
1 'polypeptide(L)'
;MKLTAEQKAFVEDLLSRMTLEEKIGQMNQESPSIVGGFDVPFEELIEMMTDGRISQEEFGRIMATATQDFHEEDIRAGRVGSMMVNDPRKNNELQRIAVEESRLGIPLIIGFDVIHGFRSVFPIAIGEACSFDDALFEETARMAARESRAHGINWNFAPMIDAARDSRWGRVSEGPGEDPLLGSRFARAKIRGLQNDRSSVKNYVAACTKHYVAYGACESGRDYNTTSMSVSNLYNVYLPAFRAAMDEGAATVMAAFNDLNGIPCTVNKWLLRDVLKGEFGLEGFVVSDANAIRECVVHGIAEDDRDAGVQAALAGMDMDMGTHIYKDFLQQEVEKGTVPMSVIDEAVRRILSVKVWLGLFEDPYVPEADIEAYEKGLPAAHIALCRKAAEESMVLLKNEGDLLPLNRKQKISLVGKLADDRNEVCGAWAMAWKPEDCVSVRAGLEAAGAEVEYYPCGGPEGELNDEEIVRACAEGDVIVAVVGETDAMSGEASSRADTTLPGKQREMLQKLLASGKPVVTVLMNGRPLALGWEAEQLPAILEAWHLGVRMGDAVAEALLGDVNPSGKLSSSFPAVTGQCPIYYNHPSTGRPGSKSKFTSRYLDAPWDALFPFGYGLSYTSFAYDNLRVEENGEELEIAVTLRNTGDRAGTEVAQLYIQDVAASLVRPVKELKDYCRLELQPGEEREVRFTLPKKDLGFYDNEGKYRLESGLFRVFVGGSSRDVLERELRIDFD
;
A
#
# COMPACT_ATOMS: atom_id res chain seq x y z
N MET A 1 -1.96 17.37 12.38
CA MET A 1 -2.96 17.44 13.50
C MET A 1 -2.71 18.72 14.31
N LYS A 2 -3.72 19.53 14.62
CA LYS A 2 -3.53 20.74 15.46
C LYS A 2 -4.65 20.87 16.49
N LEU A 3 -4.28 21.01 17.77
CA LEU A 3 -5.21 21.26 18.87
C LEU A 3 -5.34 22.76 19.15
N THR A 4 -6.54 23.21 19.57
CA THR A 4 -6.76 24.54 20.11
C THR A 4 -6.08 24.71 21.47
N ALA A 5 -5.95 25.95 21.96
CA ALA A 5 -5.39 26.20 23.28
C ALA A 5 -6.25 25.56 24.40
N GLU A 6 -7.57 25.55 24.24
CA GLU A 6 -8.51 24.95 25.17
C GLU A 6 -8.35 23.41 25.21
N GLN A 7 -8.24 22.76 24.03
CA GLN A 7 -8.00 21.33 23.94
C GLN A 7 -6.66 20.93 24.57
N LYS A 8 -5.59 21.72 24.35
CA LYS A 8 -4.30 21.51 25.01
C LYS A 8 -4.41 21.63 26.54
N ALA A 9 -5.12 22.63 27.04
CA ALA A 9 -5.34 22.79 28.46
C ALA A 9 -6.14 21.62 29.06
N PHE A 10 -7.14 21.11 28.34
CA PHE A 10 -7.89 19.92 28.74
C PHE A 10 -7.00 18.67 28.84
N VAL A 11 -6.11 18.45 27.86
CA VAL A 11 -5.15 17.33 27.90
C VAL A 11 -4.23 17.42 29.12
N GLU A 12 -3.69 18.62 29.43
CA GLU A 12 -2.81 18.81 30.60
C GLU A 12 -3.54 18.62 31.92
N ASP A 13 -4.79 19.12 32.06
CA ASP A 13 -5.63 18.88 33.24
C ASP A 13 -5.87 17.39 33.45
N LEU A 14 -6.26 16.66 32.38
CA LEU A 14 -6.53 15.24 32.43
C LEU A 14 -5.28 14.45 32.83
N LEU A 15 -4.13 14.73 32.19
CA LEU A 15 -2.84 14.11 32.48
C LEU A 15 -2.42 14.31 33.94
N SER A 16 -2.68 15.49 34.50
CA SER A 16 -2.35 15.81 35.91
C SER A 16 -3.13 15.01 36.94
N ARG A 17 -4.33 14.51 36.58
CA ARG A 17 -5.23 13.73 37.43
C ARG A 17 -5.00 12.23 37.34
N MET A 18 -4.25 11.77 36.34
CA MET A 18 -3.98 10.35 36.11
C MET A 18 -2.98 9.77 37.11
N THR A 19 -3.25 8.55 37.59
CA THR A 19 -2.25 7.72 38.28
C THR A 19 -1.21 7.19 37.29
N LEU A 20 -0.08 6.70 37.80
CA LEU A 20 0.94 6.08 36.92
C LEU A 20 0.39 4.86 36.18
N GLU A 21 -0.42 4.02 36.86
CA GLU A 21 -1.07 2.86 36.25
C GLU A 21 -2.00 3.26 35.10
N GLU A 22 -2.83 4.29 35.29
CA GLU A 22 -3.71 4.79 34.21
C GLU A 22 -2.92 5.41 33.04
N LYS A 23 -1.80 6.08 33.31
CA LYS A 23 -0.90 6.60 32.29
C LYS A 23 -0.34 5.48 31.44
N ILE A 24 0.24 4.45 32.07
CA ILE A 24 0.77 3.29 31.38
C ILE A 24 -0.35 2.56 30.63
N GLY A 25 -1.55 2.47 31.21
CA GLY A 25 -2.72 1.91 30.54
C GLY A 25 -3.01 2.55 29.18
N GLN A 26 -2.88 3.89 29.06
CA GLN A 26 -3.07 4.58 27.78
C GLN A 26 -2.02 4.21 26.72
N MET A 27 -0.85 3.72 27.14
CA MET A 27 0.25 3.34 26.27
C MET A 27 0.14 1.90 25.74
N ASN A 28 -1.00 1.21 25.98
CA ASN A 28 -1.25 -0.15 25.53
C ASN A 28 -2.39 -0.21 24.52
N GLN A 29 -2.15 -0.90 23.42
CA GLN A 29 -3.14 -1.32 22.45
C GLN A 29 -3.36 -2.82 22.62
N GLU A 30 -4.62 -3.19 22.89
CA GLU A 30 -5.03 -4.56 23.14
C GLU A 30 -5.83 -5.14 21.96
N SER A 31 -5.78 -6.45 21.81
CA SER A 31 -6.69 -7.22 20.96
C SER A 31 -7.49 -8.18 21.83
N PRO A 32 -8.68 -8.63 21.41
CA PRO A 32 -9.39 -9.67 22.15
C PRO A 32 -8.51 -10.91 22.31
N SER A 33 -8.32 -11.34 23.55
CA SER A 33 -7.65 -12.62 23.85
C SER A 33 -8.60 -13.78 23.59
N ILE A 34 -8.08 -14.86 23.05
CA ILE A 34 -8.84 -16.07 22.84
C ILE A 34 -8.66 -16.95 24.10
N VAL A 35 -9.74 -17.11 24.87
CA VAL A 35 -9.77 -17.88 26.12
C VAL A 35 -10.75 -19.04 26.05
N GLY A 36 -10.25 -20.22 26.41
CA GLY A 36 -11.07 -21.43 26.51
C GLY A 36 -11.39 -22.09 25.16
N GLY A 37 -11.89 -23.31 25.27
CA GLY A 37 -12.25 -24.11 24.08
C GLY A 37 -11.09 -24.90 23.47
N PHE A 38 -9.89 -24.82 24.00
CA PHE A 38 -8.72 -25.52 23.48
C PHE A 38 -8.09 -26.44 24.52
N ASP A 39 -7.63 -27.60 24.07
CA ASP A 39 -6.82 -28.52 24.86
C ASP A 39 -5.30 -28.17 24.80
N VAL A 40 -4.92 -27.23 23.92
CA VAL A 40 -3.54 -26.76 23.69
C VAL A 40 -3.51 -25.22 23.67
N PRO A 41 -2.36 -24.59 23.95
CA PRO A 41 -2.19 -23.13 23.81
C PRO A 41 -2.53 -22.64 22.40
N PHE A 42 -3.04 -21.41 22.28
CA PHE A 42 -3.44 -20.84 20.99
C PHE A 42 -2.30 -20.75 19.97
N GLU A 43 -1.09 -20.42 20.45
CA GLU A 43 0.12 -20.38 19.66
C GLU A 43 0.46 -21.76 19.08
N GLU A 44 0.31 -22.82 19.88
CA GLU A 44 0.51 -24.18 19.40
C GLU A 44 -0.57 -24.59 18.39
N LEU A 45 -1.81 -24.10 18.54
CA LEU A 45 -2.90 -24.33 17.59
C LEU A 45 -2.59 -23.68 16.22
N ILE A 46 -2.03 -22.47 16.21
CA ILE A 46 -1.55 -21.81 14.99
C ILE A 46 -0.41 -22.61 14.35
N GLU A 47 0.56 -23.06 15.12
CA GLU A 47 1.63 -23.92 14.62
C GLU A 47 1.08 -25.22 14.02
N MET A 48 0.12 -25.86 14.69
CA MET A 48 -0.53 -27.07 14.19
C MET A 48 -1.24 -26.87 12.86
N MET A 49 -1.87 -25.70 12.66
CA MET A 49 -2.47 -25.33 11.38
C MET A 49 -1.39 -25.08 10.32
N THR A 50 -0.34 -24.32 10.68
CA THR A 50 0.72 -23.92 9.76
C THR A 50 1.54 -25.10 9.25
N ASP A 51 1.82 -26.09 10.11
CA ASP A 51 2.57 -27.30 9.74
C ASP A 51 1.67 -28.46 9.24
N GLY A 52 0.37 -28.20 9.08
CA GLY A 52 -0.58 -29.13 8.50
C GLY A 52 -1.03 -30.26 9.44
N ARG A 53 -0.74 -30.17 10.75
CA ARG A 53 -1.26 -31.14 11.76
C ARG A 53 -2.76 -31.05 11.93
N ILE A 54 -3.36 -29.89 11.70
CA ILE A 54 -4.80 -29.70 11.59
C ILE A 54 -5.14 -28.96 10.29
N SER A 55 -6.32 -29.20 9.73
CA SER A 55 -6.80 -28.48 8.56
C SER A 55 -7.32 -27.09 8.92
N GLN A 56 -7.35 -26.19 7.94
CA GLN A 56 -7.96 -24.86 8.09
C GLN A 56 -9.44 -24.96 8.52
N GLU A 57 -10.18 -25.95 8.03
CA GLU A 57 -11.58 -26.21 8.44
C GLU A 57 -11.68 -26.65 9.91
N GLU A 58 -10.74 -27.48 10.36
CA GLU A 58 -10.67 -27.94 11.74
C GLU A 58 -10.27 -26.82 12.69
N PHE A 59 -9.27 -26.01 12.30
CA PHE A 59 -8.91 -24.78 13.00
C PHE A 59 -10.14 -23.85 13.12
N GLY A 60 -10.86 -23.59 12.02
CA GLY A 60 -12.08 -22.79 12.02
C GLY A 60 -13.18 -23.34 12.96
N ARG A 61 -13.35 -24.67 13.05
CA ARG A 61 -14.29 -25.32 13.99
C ARG A 61 -13.86 -25.11 15.45
N ILE A 62 -12.58 -25.25 15.74
CA ILE A 62 -12.03 -25.00 17.08
C ILE A 62 -12.25 -23.53 17.46
N MET A 63 -11.90 -22.60 16.55
CA MET A 63 -12.10 -21.17 16.77
C MET A 63 -13.55 -20.77 16.99
N ALA A 64 -14.51 -21.45 16.36
CA ALA A 64 -15.94 -21.19 16.55
C ALA A 64 -16.45 -21.57 17.97
N THR A 65 -15.70 -22.37 18.71
CA THR A 65 -16.01 -22.70 20.12
C THR A 65 -15.25 -21.84 21.12
N ALA A 66 -14.31 -21.02 20.64
CA ALA A 66 -13.50 -20.15 21.48
C ALA A 66 -14.34 -19.00 22.07
N THR A 67 -14.05 -18.65 23.30
CA THR A 67 -14.57 -17.43 23.92
C THR A 67 -13.54 -16.31 23.79
N GLN A 68 -14.01 -15.11 23.50
CA GLN A 68 -13.15 -13.92 23.44
C GLN A 68 -13.21 -13.17 24.78
N ASP A 69 -12.04 -12.86 25.34
CA ASP A 69 -11.90 -11.89 26.43
C ASP A 69 -11.54 -10.52 25.85
N PHE A 70 -12.41 -9.56 26.06
CA PHE A 70 -12.20 -8.16 25.63
C PHE A 70 -11.56 -7.31 26.70
N HIS A 71 -10.94 -7.89 27.73
CA HIS A 71 -10.25 -7.19 28.79
C HIS A 71 -11.11 -6.11 29.51
N GLU A 72 -12.42 -6.37 29.69
CA GLU A 72 -13.37 -5.38 30.21
C GLU A 72 -12.99 -4.86 31.62
N GLU A 73 -12.43 -5.73 32.48
CA GLU A 73 -11.95 -5.32 33.81
C GLU A 73 -10.75 -4.36 33.73
N ASP A 74 -9.87 -4.56 32.76
CA ASP A 74 -8.74 -3.67 32.54
C ASP A 74 -9.19 -2.33 31.96
N ILE A 75 -10.19 -2.34 31.06
CA ILE A 75 -10.83 -1.11 30.52
C ILE A 75 -11.47 -0.34 31.69
N ARG A 76 -12.24 -0.99 32.55
CA ARG A 76 -12.91 -0.41 33.73
C ARG A 76 -11.88 0.20 34.70
N ALA A 77 -10.75 -0.45 34.86
CA ALA A 77 -9.66 0.04 35.68
C ALA A 77 -8.80 1.15 35.02
N GLY A 78 -9.05 1.50 33.74
CA GLY A 78 -8.30 2.51 33.00
C GLY A 78 -6.92 2.01 32.51
N ARG A 79 -6.72 0.70 32.41
CA ARG A 79 -5.44 0.08 32.01
C ARG A 79 -5.33 -0.22 30.51
N VAL A 80 -6.28 0.21 29.70
CA VAL A 80 -6.29 0.03 28.24
C VAL A 80 -6.53 1.37 27.56
N GLY A 81 -5.68 1.75 26.65
CA GLY A 81 -5.79 2.99 25.88
C GLY A 81 -6.43 2.79 24.50
N SER A 82 -6.24 1.62 23.90
CA SER A 82 -6.69 1.28 22.57
C SER A 82 -7.08 -0.19 22.47
N MET A 83 -8.06 -0.49 21.60
CA MET A 83 -8.48 -1.84 21.27
C MET A 83 -8.50 -2.05 19.75
N MET A 84 -8.31 -3.30 19.31
CA MET A 84 -8.50 -3.71 17.92
C MET A 84 -9.73 -4.64 17.83
N VAL A 85 -10.88 -4.09 17.44
CA VAL A 85 -12.15 -4.81 17.37
C VAL A 85 -12.93 -4.39 16.14
N ASN A 86 -13.43 -5.37 15.36
CA ASN A 86 -14.23 -5.17 14.17
C ASN A 86 -15.70 -5.58 14.38
N ASP A 87 -16.33 -5.10 15.45
CA ASP A 87 -17.75 -5.23 15.72
C ASP A 87 -18.28 -3.90 16.28
N PRO A 88 -19.14 -3.17 15.56
CA PRO A 88 -19.56 -1.84 15.96
C PRO A 88 -20.41 -1.85 17.27
N ARG A 89 -21.16 -2.90 17.53
CA ARG A 89 -21.94 -2.98 18.78
C ARG A 89 -21.06 -3.31 19.97
N LYS A 90 -20.07 -4.21 19.77
CA LYS A 90 -19.05 -4.47 20.81
C LYS A 90 -18.17 -3.25 21.04
N ASN A 91 -17.80 -2.52 20.00
CA ASN A 91 -17.08 -1.22 20.13
C ASN A 91 -17.88 -0.23 21.01
N ASN A 92 -19.19 -0.09 20.80
CA ASN A 92 -20.04 0.74 21.64
C ASN A 92 -20.08 0.26 23.11
N GLU A 93 -20.14 -1.05 23.34
CA GLU A 93 -20.12 -1.64 24.69
C GLU A 93 -18.80 -1.33 25.40
N LEU A 94 -17.65 -1.56 24.74
CA LEU A 94 -16.33 -1.28 25.30
C LEU A 94 -16.12 0.23 25.56
N GLN A 95 -16.60 1.09 24.65
CA GLN A 95 -16.60 2.54 24.87
C GLN A 95 -17.45 2.94 26.07
N ARG A 96 -18.62 2.32 26.27
CA ARG A 96 -19.47 2.59 27.43
C ARG A 96 -18.74 2.24 28.74
N ILE A 97 -18.06 1.09 28.79
CA ILE A 97 -17.25 0.70 29.96
C ILE A 97 -16.14 1.74 30.20
N ALA A 98 -15.42 2.14 29.17
CA ALA A 98 -14.33 3.11 29.28
C ALA A 98 -14.82 4.48 29.76
N VAL A 99 -15.94 4.97 29.22
CA VAL A 99 -16.44 6.34 29.47
C VAL A 99 -17.29 6.43 30.75
N GLU A 100 -18.13 5.42 31.01
CA GLU A 100 -19.13 5.51 32.09
C GLU A 100 -18.74 4.75 33.37
N GLU A 101 -17.85 3.74 33.26
CA GLU A 101 -17.48 2.89 34.40
C GLU A 101 -16.05 3.09 34.89
N SER A 102 -15.15 3.70 34.06
CA SER A 102 -13.81 4.03 34.52
C SER A 102 -13.75 5.34 35.31
N ARG A 103 -12.72 5.52 36.14
CA ARG A 103 -12.57 6.67 37.05
C ARG A 103 -12.50 8.03 36.33
N LEU A 104 -11.83 8.07 35.17
CA LEU A 104 -11.57 9.32 34.43
C LEU A 104 -12.42 9.45 33.17
N GLY A 105 -13.16 8.43 32.76
CA GLY A 105 -14.01 8.44 31.58
C GLY A 105 -13.24 8.66 30.27
N ILE A 106 -12.02 8.14 30.16
CA ILE A 106 -11.19 8.30 28.96
C ILE A 106 -11.64 7.29 27.90
N PRO A 107 -12.13 7.74 26.72
CA PRO A 107 -12.59 6.85 25.66
C PRO A 107 -11.44 6.05 25.04
N LEU A 108 -11.73 4.89 24.47
CA LEU A 108 -10.78 4.05 23.74
C LEU A 108 -10.52 4.62 22.34
N ILE A 109 -9.29 4.45 21.85
CA ILE A 109 -9.01 4.47 20.42
C ILE A 109 -9.29 3.06 19.90
N ILE A 110 -10.10 2.92 18.85
CA ILE A 110 -10.37 1.63 18.20
C ILE A 110 -9.63 1.61 16.87
N GLY A 111 -8.58 0.78 16.82
CA GLY A 111 -7.73 0.62 15.65
C GLY A 111 -8.14 -0.56 14.77
N PHE A 112 -7.90 -0.47 13.46
CA PHE A 112 -8.07 -1.60 12.54
C PHE A 112 -7.29 -1.40 11.23
N ASP A 113 -6.96 -2.52 10.54
CA ASP A 113 -6.29 -2.49 9.25
C ASP A 113 -7.30 -2.25 8.12
N VAL A 114 -7.44 -0.99 7.71
CA VAL A 114 -8.28 -0.58 6.58
C VAL A 114 -7.36 -0.01 5.49
N ILE A 115 -6.58 -0.90 4.86
CA ILE A 115 -5.47 -0.54 3.97
C ILE A 115 -5.98 0.04 2.64
N HIS A 116 -6.91 -0.65 1.97
CA HIS A 116 -7.47 -0.24 0.68
C HIS A 116 -9.00 -0.32 0.66
N GLY A 117 -9.63 0.14 1.72
CA GLY A 117 -11.09 0.13 1.92
C GLY A 117 -11.53 -0.81 3.04
N PHE A 118 -12.74 -0.63 3.51
CA PHE A 118 -13.32 -1.46 4.56
C PHE A 118 -14.26 -2.51 3.96
N ARG A 119 -15.55 -2.23 3.82
CA ARG A 119 -16.48 -3.07 3.07
C ARG A 119 -16.46 -2.76 1.57
N SER A 120 -16.36 -1.47 1.23
CA SER A 120 -16.05 -1.01 -0.13
C SER A 120 -14.55 -1.20 -0.35
N VAL A 121 -14.16 -2.41 -0.80
CA VAL A 121 -12.75 -2.70 -1.09
C VAL A 121 -12.39 -2.20 -2.46
N PHE A 122 -11.38 -1.34 -2.49
CA PHE A 122 -10.75 -0.74 -3.68
C PHE A 122 -9.62 -1.63 -4.19
N PRO A 123 -8.99 -1.30 -5.33
CA PRO A 123 -7.76 -1.96 -5.75
C PRO A 123 -6.70 -1.95 -4.64
N ILE A 124 -5.89 -3.01 -4.57
CA ILE A 124 -4.69 -3.02 -3.73
C ILE A 124 -3.83 -1.79 -4.04
N ALA A 125 -3.07 -1.29 -3.07
CA ALA A 125 -2.43 0.03 -3.18
C ALA A 125 -1.46 0.15 -4.37
N ILE A 126 -0.72 -0.90 -4.72
CA ILE A 126 0.15 -0.90 -5.91
C ILE A 126 -0.65 -0.73 -7.20
N GLY A 127 -1.84 -1.32 -7.28
CA GLY A 127 -2.77 -1.18 -8.40
C GLY A 127 -3.40 0.21 -8.42
N GLU A 128 -3.92 0.70 -7.28
CA GLU A 128 -4.50 2.05 -7.19
C GLU A 128 -3.49 3.14 -7.59
N ALA A 129 -2.22 3.00 -7.17
CA ALA A 129 -1.14 3.91 -7.53
C ALA A 129 -0.89 3.97 -9.05
N CYS A 130 -1.22 2.91 -9.80
CA CYS A 130 -1.14 2.90 -11.27
C CYS A 130 -2.10 3.89 -11.94
N SER A 131 -3.13 4.39 -11.24
CA SER A 131 -4.01 5.42 -11.78
C SER A 131 -3.33 6.77 -11.96
N PHE A 132 -2.27 7.07 -11.19
CA PHE A 132 -1.63 8.40 -11.12
C PHE A 132 -2.66 9.53 -10.93
N ASP A 133 -3.71 9.27 -10.13
CA ASP A 133 -4.80 10.20 -9.83
C ASP A 133 -4.87 10.51 -8.34
N ASP A 134 -4.29 11.64 -7.93
CA ASP A 134 -4.27 12.09 -6.53
C ASP A 134 -5.69 12.32 -5.98
N ALA A 135 -6.64 12.72 -6.83
CA ALA A 135 -8.03 12.93 -6.40
C ALA A 135 -8.72 11.59 -6.09
N LEU A 136 -8.44 10.56 -6.90
CA LEU A 136 -8.93 9.21 -6.62
C LEU A 136 -8.38 8.67 -5.31
N PHE A 137 -7.07 8.81 -5.06
CA PHE A 137 -6.45 8.39 -3.79
C PHE A 137 -7.11 9.05 -2.57
N GLU A 138 -7.47 10.33 -2.68
CA GLU A 138 -8.16 11.05 -1.62
C GLU A 138 -9.62 10.59 -1.45
N GLU A 139 -10.35 10.36 -2.55
CA GLU A 139 -11.76 9.93 -2.51
C GLU A 139 -11.93 8.54 -1.92
N THR A 140 -11.08 7.57 -2.29
CA THR A 140 -11.12 6.20 -1.76
C THR A 140 -10.79 6.18 -0.26
N ALA A 141 -9.80 6.95 0.17
CA ALA A 141 -9.45 7.09 1.58
C ALA A 141 -10.56 7.76 2.40
N ARG A 142 -11.22 8.79 1.83
CA ARG A 142 -12.37 9.46 2.47
C ARG A 142 -13.54 8.50 2.66
N MET A 143 -13.80 7.64 1.67
CA MET A 143 -14.84 6.63 1.80
C MET A 143 -14.49 5.58 2.86
N ALA A 144 -13.24 5.09 2.87
CA ALA A 144 -12.74 4.18 3.89
C ALA A 144 -12.89 4.76 5.31
N ALA A 145 -12.58 6.05 5.50
CA ALA A 145 -12.76 6.73 6.79
C ALA A 145 -14.21 6.74 7.27
N ARG A 146 -15.16 7.05 6.39
CA ARG A 146 -16.59 7.08 6.72
C ARG A 146 -17.12 5.68 7.08
N GLU A 147 -16.73 4.67 6.31
CA GLU A 147 -17.10 3.28 6.62
C GLU A 147 -16.51 2.83 7.95
N SER A 148 -15.23 3.13 8.21
CA SER A 148 -14.56 2.83 9.47
C SER A 148 -15.31 3.45 10.66
N ARG A 149 -15.66 4.75 10.57
CA ARG A 149 -16.39 5.44 11.65
C ARG A 149 -17.78 4.85 11.89
N ALA A 150 -18.48 4.42 10.84
CA ALA A 150 -19.78 3.76 10.96
C ALA A 150 -19.69 2.37 11.66
N HIS A 151 -18.46 1.82 11.76
CA HIS A 151 -18.19 0.58 12.50
C HIS A 151 -17.49 0.82 13.86
N GLY A 152 -17.37 2.08 14.30
CA GLY A 152 -16.72 2.44 15.55
C GLY A 152 -15.20 2.43 15.50
N ILE A 153 -14.61 2.17 14.33
CA ILE A 153 -13.18 2.29 14.08
C ILE A 153 -12.86 3.78 13.91
N ASN A 154 -11.95 4.30 14.75
CA ASN A 154 -11.56 5.70 14.72
C ASN A 154 -10.06 5.91 14.46
N TRP A 155 -9.33 4.81 14.23
CA TRP A 155 -7.91 4.78 13.92
C TRP A 155 -7.62 3.71 12.84
N ASN A 156 -7.19 4.12 11.66
CA ASN A 156 -6.82 3.21 10.58
C ASN A 156 -5.31 3.01 10.56
N PHE A 157 -4.85 1.77 10.54
CA PHE A 157 -3.45 1.40 10.32
C PHE A 157 -3.08 1.52 8.84
N ALA A 158 -3.36 2.71 8.30
CA ALA A 158 -3.15 3.11 6.90
C ALA A 158 -2.89 4.63 6.82
N PRO A 159 -2.24 5.09 5.72
CA PRO A 159 -1.74 4.34 4.58
C PRO A 159 -0.41 3.61 4.84
N MET A 160 -0.20 2.48 4.18
CA MET A 160 1.11 1.90 4.00
C MET A 160 1.81 2.65 2.88
N ILE A 161 3.01 3.19 3.16
CA ILE A 161 3.75 4.10 2.27
C ILE A 161 5.22 3.73 2.10
N ASP A 162 5.55 2.46 2.34
CA ASP A 162 6.88 1.94 2.09
C ASP A 162 7.23 1.99 0.60
N ALA A 163 8.37 2.56 0.25
CA ALA A 163 8.93 2.42 -1.08
C ALA A 163 9.43 0.98 -1.26
N ALA A 164 8.85 0.23 -2.19
CA ALA A 164 9.15 -1.18 -2.43
C ALA A 164 9.78 -1.38 -3.81
N ARG A 165 11.01 -1.92 -3.86
CA ARG A 165 11.81 -2.09 -5.07
C ARG A 165 12.12 -3.55 -5.42
N ASP A 166 11.74 -4.46 -4.54
CA ASP A 166 11.95 -5.90 -4.71
C ASP A 166 10.60 -6.62 -4.74
N SER A 167 10.20 -7.08 -5.92
CA SER A 167 8.92 -7.75 -6.12
C SER A 167 8.81 -9.11 -5.41
N ARG A 168 9.92 -9.64 -4.85
CA ARG A 168 9.88 -10.83 -4.01
C ARG A 168 9.23 -10.58 -2.66
N TRP A 169 9.25 -9.34 -2.16
CA TRP A 169 8.57 -8.95 -0.92
C TRP A 169 7.04 -8.98 -1.10
N GLY A 170 6.34 -9.72 -0.22
CA GLY A 170 4.89 -9.87 -0.33
C GLY A 170 4.13 -8.58 -0.14
N ARG A 171 4.60 -7.73 0.78
CA ARG A 171 3.95 -6.46 1.15
C ARG A 171 4.10 -5.36 0.09
N VAL A 172 4.76 -5.61 -1.03
CA VAL A 172 4.75 -4.67 -2.17
C VAL A 172 3.33 -4.36 -2.64
N SER A 173 2.37 -5.27 -2.43
CA SER A 173 0.95 -5.09 -2.75
C SER A 173 0.28 -3.97 -1.95
N GLU A 174 0.78 -3.68 -0.74
CA GLU A 174 0.15 -2.77 0.22
C GLU A 174 0.52 -1.30 0.02
N GLY A 175 1.56 -1.00 -0.76
CA GLY A 175 2.13 0.33 -0.93
C GLY A 175 2.09 0.85 -2.37
N PRO A 176 2.47 2.13 -2.57
CA PRO A 176 2.36 2.83 -3.86
C PRO A 176 3.45 2.49 -4.88
N GLY A 177 4.30 1.48 -4.62
CA GLY A 177 5.34 1.05 -5.53
C GLY A 177 6.74 1.60 -5.23
N GLU A 178 7.55 1.82 -6.28
CA GLU A 178 9.01 2.03 -6.15
C GLU A 178 9.46 3.49 -6.06
N ASP A 179 8.58 4.44 -6.43
CA ASP A 179 8.95 5.84 -6.63
C ASP A 179 8.66 6.74 -5.42
N PRO A 180 9.66 7.54 -4.95
CA PRO A 180 9.48 8.41 -3.80
C PRO A 180 8.50 9.56 -3.99
N LEU A 181 8.37 10.12 -5.22
CA LEU A 181 7.41 11.21 -5.48
C LEU A 181 5.98 10.68 -5.54
N LEU A 182 5.75 9.60 -6.29
CA LEU A 182 4.43 8.96 -6.35
C LEU A 182 4.00 8.54 -4.95
N GLY A 183 4.90 7.90 -4.17
CA GLY A 183 4.66 7.56 -2.77
C GLY A 183 4.33 8.76 -1.89
N SER A 184 5.00 9.90 -2.09
CA SER A 184 4.73 11.14 -1.36
C SER A 184 3.38 11.75 -1.72
N ARG A 185 2.98 11.74 -2.99
CA ARG A 185 1.66 12.24 -3.45
C ARG A 185 0.54 11.33 -2.96
N PHE A 186 0.74 10.01 -3.07
CA PHE A 186 -0.18 9.01 -2.52
C PHE A 186 -0.38 9.22 -1.00
N ALA A 187 0.71 9.34 -0.23
CA ALA A 187 0.64 9.59 1.20
C ALA A 187 -0.16 10.85 1.54
N ARG A 188 0.13 11.99 0.89
CA ARG A 188 -0.61 13.24 1.10
C ARG A 188 -2.10 13.09 0.82
N ALA A 189 -2.46 12.49 -0.32
CA ALA A 189 -3.85 12.29 -0.72
C ALA A 189 -4.60 11.37 0.26
N LYS A 190 -3.98 10.25 0.65
CA LYS A 190 -4.57 9.33 1.64
C LYS A 190 -4.77 9.99 2.99
N ILE A 191 -3.79 10.77 3.50
CA ILE A 191 -3.95 11.51 4.77
C ILE A 191 -5.09 12.53 4.66
N ARG A 192 -5.19 13.28 3.56
CA ARG A 192 -6.31 14.21 3.35
C ARG A 192 -7.66 13.48 3.36
N GLY A 193 -7.76 12.37 2.65
CA GLY A 193 -8.97 11.56 2.60
C GLY A 193 -9.37 11.03 3.98
N LEU A 194 -8.44 10.45 4.72
CA LEU A 194 -8.70 9.86 6.04
C LEU A 194 -9.02 10.92 7.11
N GLN A 195 -8.41 12.12 7.07
CA GLN A 195 -8.38 13.02 8.21
C GLN A 195 -9.06 14.38 8.02
N ASN A 196 -9.27 14.85 6.78
CA ASN A 196 -9.59 16.26 6.55
C ASN A 196 -11.09 16.57 6.37
N ASP A 197 -11.98 15.58 6.30
CA ASP A 197 -13.43 15.85 6.31
C ASP A 197 -13.92 16.15 7.72
N ARG A 198 -13.71 17.40 8.15
CA ARG A 198 -14.06 17.90 9.48
C ARG A 198 -15.50 18.39 9.58
N SER A 199 -16.36 18.12 8.60
CA SER A 199 -17.77 18.49 8.64
C SER A 199 -18.55 17.74 9.73
N SER A 200 -18.06 16.57 10.13
CA SER A 200 -18.57 15.79 11.27
C SER A 200 -17.44 14.93 11.84
N VAL A 201 -17.45 14.68 13.15
CA VAL A 201 -16.56 13.71 13.81
C VAL A 201 -16.70 12.29 13.25
N LYS A 202 -17.81 12.00 12.55
CA LYS A 202 -18.09 10.72 11.91
C LYS A 202 -17.50 10.54 10.51
N ASN A 203 -16.85 11.56 9.97
CA ASN A 203 -16.36 11.56 8.60
C ASN A 203 -14.85 11.32 8.49
N TYR A 204 -14.12 11.27 9.60
CA TYR A 204 -12.67 11.13 9.60
C TYR A 204 -12.18 10.20 10.70
N VAL A 205 -10.99 9.65 10.48
CA VAL A 205 -10.27 8.78 11.41
C VAL A 205 -8.84 9.30 11.60
N ALA A 206 -8.15 8.83 12.63
CA ALA A 206 -6.71 9.00 12.70
C ALA A 206 -6.05 8.05 11.68
N ALA A 207 -5.19 8.60 10.84
CA ALA A 207 -4.32 7.81 9.98
C ALA A 207 -3.09 7.33 10.75
N CYS A 208 -2.60 6.15 10.41
CA CYS A 208 -1.36 5.59 10.92
C CYS A 208 -0.45 5.24 9.74
N THR A 209 0.49 6.14 9.43
CA THR A 209 1.42 5.87 8.33
C THR A 209 2.39 4.76 8.72
N LYS A 210 2.57 3.77 7.84
CA LYS A 210 3.38 2.59 8.13
C LYS A 210 4.18 2.14 6.90
N HIS A 211 5.26 1.41 7.10
CA HIS A 211 5.95 1.11 8.36
C HIS A 211 7.22 1.94 8.45
N TYR A 212 7.40 2.70 9.50
CA TYR A 212 8.53 3.62 9.67
C TYR A 212 9.75 2.89 10.24
N VAL A 213 10.85 2.60 9.46
CA VAL A 213 11.10 3.02 8.07
C VAL A 213 11.94 1.98 7.33
N ALA A 214 11.95 2.09 6.01
CA ALA A 214 12.76 1.29 5.08
C ALA A 214 12.42 -0.21 5.05
N TYR A 215 11.22 -0.60 5.47
CA TYR A 215 10.78 -1.99 5.49
C TYR A 215 10.74 -2.61 4.08
N GLY A 216 10.35 -1.83 3.06
CA GLY A 216 10.39 -2.27 1.66
C GLY A 216 11.79 -2.53 1.07
N ALA A 217 12.86 -2.34 1.87
CA ALA A 217 14.24 -2.64 1.50
C ALA A 217 14.81 -3.88 2.21
N CYS A 218 13.97 -4.71 2.81
CA CYS A 218 14.40 -5.97 3.45
C CYS A 218 15.27 -6.79 2.50
N GLU A 219 16.39 -7.30 3.01
CA GLU A 219 17.34 -8.06 2.21
C GLU A 219 16.68 -9.27 1.54
N SER A 220 16.90 -9.40 0.24
CA SER A 220 16.36 -10.45 -0.62
C SER A 220 14.82 -10.47 -0.73
N GLY A 221 14.13 -9.36 -0.41
CA GLY A 221 12.68 -9.30 -0.40
C GLY A 221 12.03 -10.23 0.62
N ARG A 222 12.76 -10.68 1.65
CA ARG A 222 12.20 -11.50 2.73
C ARG A 222 11.58 -10.61 3.79
N ASP A 223 10.34 -10.90 4.10
CA ASP A 223 9.64 -10.19 5.17
C ASP A 223 10.35 -10.32 6.52
N TYR A 224 10.24 -9.32 7.38
CA TYR A 224 10.89 -9.25 8.71
C TYR A 224 12.42 -9.26 8.70
N ASN A 225 13.06 -9.17 7.52
CA ASN A 225 14.51 -9.24 7.41
C ASN A 225 15.18 -7.89 7.65
N THR A 226 16.48 -7.92 7.86
CA THR A 226 17.33 -6.75 8.11
C THR A 226 17.35 -5.79 6.92
N THR A 227 17.60 -4.50 7.18
CA THR A 227 17.87 -3.49 6.16
C THR A 227 19.16 -2.75 6.43
N SER A 228 19.94 -2.52 5.37
CA SER A 228 21.22 -1.85 5.47
C SER A 228 21.40 -0.86 4.32
N MET A 229 21.56 0.42 4.65
CA MET A 229 21.70 1.48 3.64
C MET A 229 22.41 2.73 4.14
N SER A 230 22.88 3.54 3.20
CA SER A 230 23.42 4.85 3.52
C SER A 230 22.34 5.83 3.98
N VAL A 231 22.72 6.84 4.76
CA VAL A 231 21.85 7.95 5.15
C VAL A 231 21.28 8.66 3.92
N SER A 232 22.10 8.90 2.91
CA SER A 232 21.65 9.48 1.63
C SER A 232 20.52 8.66 1.00
N ASN A 233 20.64 7.33 0.92
CA ASN A 233 19.59 6.49 0.35
C ASN A 233 18.31 6.54 1.19
N LEU A 234 18.42 6.51 2.51
CA LEU A 234 17.30 6.62 3.43
C LEU A 234 16.50 7.92 3.19
N TYR A 235 17.21 9.07 3.16
CA TYR A 235 16.57 10.39 3.02
C TYR A 235 16.02 10.67 1.61
N ASN A 236 16.64 10.12 0.55
CA ASN A 236 16.19 10.38 -0.81
C ASN A 236 15.13 9.39 -1.30
N VAL A 237 14.97 8.22 -0.65
CA VAL A 237 14.09 7.15 -1.15
C VAL A 237 13.01 6.75 -0.14
N TYR A 238 13.37 6.44 1.10
CA TYR A 238 12.45 5.81 2.05
C TYR A 238 11.77 6.80 2.99
N LEU A 239 12.38 7.93 3.29
CA LEU A 239 11.79 8.95 4.16
C LEU A 239 10.87 9.96 3.44
N PRO A 240 10.93 10.22 2.12
CA PRO A 240 10.13 11.26 1.48
C PRO A 240 8.62 11.11 1.66
N ALA A 241 8.07 9.89 1.54
CA ALA A 241 6.65 9.64 1.74
C ALA A 241 6.21 9.90 3.19
N PHE A 242 7.03 9.53 4.17
CA PHE A 242 6.76 9.82 5.58
C PHE A 242 6.85 11.31 5.88
N ARG A 243 7.84 12.03 5.35
CA ARG A 243 7.90 13.50 5.45
C ARG A 243 6.63 14.13 4.87
N ALA A 244 6.23 13.70 3.67
CA ALA A 244 5.03 14.19 3.01
C ALA A 244 3.75 13.95 3.84
N ALA A 245 3.66 12.79 4.50
CA ALA A 245 2.56 12.48 5.41
C ALA A 245 2.57 13.37 6.66
N MET A 246 3.75 13.64 7.24
CA MET A 246 3.86 14.55 8.40
C MET A 246 3.53 16.00 8.02
N ASP A 247 3.98 16.48 6.86
CA ASP A 247 3.64 17.81 6.32
C ASP A 247 2.12 17.95 6.13
N GLU A 248 1.41 16.87 5.75
CA GLU A 248 -0.05 16.83 5.62
C GLU A 248 -0.77 16.65 6.98
N GLY A 249 -0.02 16.36 8.05
CA GLY A 249 -0.52 16.28 9.42
C GLY A 249 -1.04 14.89 9.82
N ALA A 250 -0.40 13.81 9.37
CA ALA A 250 -0.69 12.46 9.83
C ALA A 250 -0.74 12.40 11.37
N ALA A 251 -1.75 11.72 11.91
CA ALA A 251 -1.99 11.68 13.35
C ALA A 251 -1.07 10.71 14.07
N THR A 252 -0.70 9.59 13.44
CA THR A 252 0.11 8.54 14.07
C THR A 252 1.05 7.89 13.06
N VAL A 253 2.06 7.19 13.59
CA VAL A 253 3.04 6.43 12.82
C VAL A 253 3.24 5.07 13.47
N MET A 254 3.31 4.01 12.67
CA MET A 254 3.68 2.67 13.12
C MET A 254 5.15 2.40 12.75
N ALA A 255 5.96 2.02 13.73
CA ALA A 255 7.35 1.64 13.51
C ALA A 255 7.43 0.30 12.79
N ALA A 256 8.45 0.13 11.95
CA ALA A 256 8.64 -1.11 11.19
C ALA A 256 9.26 -2.23 12.05
N PHE A 257 9.04 -3.48 11.64
CA PHE A 257 9.63 -4.67 12.28
C PHE A 257 11.15 -4.77 12.11
N ASN A 258 11.64 -4.38 10.93
CA ASN A 258 13.05 -4.55 10.57
C ASN A 258 13.99 -3.73 11.44
N ASP A 259 15.23 -4.18 11.53
CA ASP A 259 16.32 -3.32 11.94
C ASP A 259 16.84 -2.47 10.77
N LEU A 260 17.25 -1.27 11.05
CA LEU A 260 17.97 -0.40 10.14
C LEU A 260 19.41 -0.24 10.59
N ASN A 261 20.35 -0.74 9.79
CA ASN A 261 21.79 -0.69 10.11
C ASN A 261 22.11 -1.28 11.49
N GLY A 262 21.42 -2.38 11.86
CA GLY A 262 21.63 -3.13 13.09
C GLY A 262 20.88 -2.62 14.34
N ILE A 263 19.95 -1.64 14.18
CA ILE A 263 19.11 -1.16 15.28
C ILE A 263 17.63 -1.31 14.86
N PRO A 264 16.84 -2.17 15.56
CA PRO A 264 15.41 -2.31 15.28
C PRO A 264 14.70 -0.96 15.29
N CYS A 265 13.84 -0.70 14.30
CA CYS A 265 13.13 0.58 14.18
C CYS A 265 12.32 0.90 15.44
N THR A 266 11.80 -0.11 16.12
CA THR A 266 11.04 -0.03 17.37
C THR A 266 11.82 0.63 18.52
N VAL A 267 13.14 0.48 18.57
CA VAL A 267 14.02 1.04 19.63
C VAL A 267 15.07 2.01 19.09
N ASN A 268 14.92 2.43 17.83
CA ASN A 268 15.86 3.36 17.20
C ASN A 268 15.57 4.81 17.60
N LYS A 269 16.24 5.26 18.65
CA LYS A 269 16.06 6.61 19.19
C LYS A 269 16.29 7.72 18.16
N TRP A 270 17.30 7.58 17.29
CA TRP A 270 17.58 8.57 16.26
C TRP A 270 16.39 8.70 15.29
N LEU A 271 15.84 7.57 14.82
CA LEU A 271 14.68 7.58 13.93
C LEU A 271 13.44 8.19 14.60
N LEU A 272 13.12 7.72 15.82
CA LEU A 272 11.85 8.08 16.48
C LEU A 272 11.87 9.48 17.09
N ARG A 273 12.98 9.89 17.74
CA ARG A 273 13.06 11.19 18.41
C ARG A 273 13.63 12.29 17.52
N ASP A 274 14.81 12.04 16.90
CA ASP A 274 15.51 13.12 16.23
C ASP A 274 14.88 13.39 14.84
N VAL A 275 14.63 12.34 14.04
CA VAL A 275 14.06 12.49 12.70
C VAL A 275 12.55 12.67 12.76
N LEU A 276 11.79 11.69 13.26
CA LEU A 276 10.32 11.69 13.16
C LEU A 276 9.67 12.78 14.02
N LYS A 277 9.97 12.79 15.33
CA LYS A 277 9.38 13.78 16.25
C LYS A 277 10.05 15.14 16.16
N GLY A 278 11.38 15.18 15.93
CA GLY A 278 12.18 16.39 15.87
C GLY A 278 12.13 17.07 14.50
N GLU A 279 12.72 16.42 13.48
CA GLU A 279 12.85 17.03 12.14
C GLU A 279 11.51 17.10 11.38
N PHE A 280 10.72 16.00 11.39
CA PHE A 280 9.44 15.94 10.69
C PHE A 280 8.27 16.49 11.50
N GLY A 281 8.44 16.66 12.81
CA GLY A 281 7.50 17.35 13.68
C GLY A 281 6.21 16.57 13.95
N LEU A 282 6.25 15.25 14.11
CA LEU A 282 5.07 14.46 14.49
C LEU A 282 4.45 15.01 15.78
N GLU A 283 3.21 15.51 15.69
CA GLU A 283 2.46 16.01 16.83
C GLU A 283 1.69 14.92 17.61
N GLY A 284 1.31 13.83 16.93
CA GLY A 284 0.66 12.67 17.53
C GLY A 284 1.64 11.65 18.08
N PHE A 285 1.29 10.37 18.07
CA PHE A 285 2.06 9.32 18.73
C PHE A 285 2.62 8.27 17.75
N VAL A 286 3.64 7.55 18.22
CA VAL A 286 4.22 6.38 17.55
C VAL A 286 3.74 5.11 18.25
N VAL A 287 3.27 4.15 17.47
CA VAL A 287 2.92 2.80 17.94
C VAL A 287 3.93 1.79 17.40
N SER A 288 4.25 0.75 18.16
CA SER A 288 4.99 -0.39 17.65
C SER A 288 4.15 -1.16 16.62
N ASP A 289 4.77 -1.95 15.77
CA ASP A 289 4.04 -3.01 15.08
C ASP A 289 3.70 -4.14 16.06
N ALA A 290 2.84 -5.07 15.63
CA ALA A 290 2.37 -6.17 16.47
C ALA A 290 3.55 -7.01 16.97
N ASN A 291 3.69 -7.14 18.28
CA ASN A 291 4.77 -7.88 18.94
C ASN A 291 6.18 -7.29 18.80
N ALA A 292 6.40 -6.22 18.04
CA ALA A 292 7.74 -5.75 17.68
C ALA A 292 8.61 -5.30 18.86
N ILE A 293 8.04 -4.93 20.01
CA ILE A 293 8.84 -4.64 21.22
C ILE A 293 9.49 -5.93 21.73
N ARG A 294 8.75 -7.04 21.80
CA ARG A 294 9.29 -8.35 22.24
C ARG A 294 10.33 -8.88 21.25
N GLU A 295 10.15 -8.63 19.97
CA GLU A 295 11.11 -9.05 18.94
C GLU A 295 12.50 -8.45 19.12
N CYS A 296 12.65 -7.33 19.86
CA CYS A 296 13.95 -6.77 20.20
C CYS A 296 14.82 -7.75 21.02
N VAL A 297 14.21 -8.67 21.76
CA VAL A 297 14.93 -9.76 22.45
C VAL A 297 15.47 -10.76 21.43
N VAL A 298 14.67 -11.13 20.44
CA VAL A 298 15.07 -12.05 19.36
C VAL A 298 16.13 -11.41 18.44
N HIS A 299 16.04 -10.10 18.20
CA HIS A 299 17.09 -9.32 17.54
C HIS A 299 18.41 -9.28 18.31
N GLY A 300 18.39 -9.68 19.59
CA GLY A 300 19.58 -9.70 20.44
C GLY A 300 20.07 -8.32 20.91
N ILE A 301 19.18 -7.32 20.89
CA ILE A 301 19.49 -5.95 21.35
C ILE A 301 18.94 -5.70 22.77
N ALA A 302 18.02 -6.51 23.23
CA ALA A 302 17.49 -6.50 24.60
C ALA A 302 17.74 -7.84 25.29
N GLU A 303 18.00 -7.82 26.63
CA GLU A 303 18.26 -9.02 27.42
C GLU A 303 16.97 -9.82 27.68
N ASP A 304 15.87 -9.11 27.90
CA ASP A 304 14.53 -9.67 28.17
C ASP A 304 13.43 -8.67 27.81
N ASP A 305 12.18 -9.06 27.98
CA ASP A 305 10.99 -8.23 27.71
C ASP A 305 11.03 -6.90 28.48
N ARG A 306 11.52 -6.90 29.73
CA ARG A 306 11.64 -5.69 30.54
C ARG A 306 12.63 -4.70 29.94
N ASP A 307 13.82 -5.18 29.54
CA ASP A 307 14.85 -4.36 28.90
C ASP A 307 14.34 -3.82 27.54
N ALA A 308 13.66 -4.66 26.76
CA ALA A 308 13.03 -4.24 25.51
C ALA A 308 12.02 -3.09 25.73
N GLY A 309 11.17 -3.20 26.74
CA GLY A 309 10.20 -2.15 27.10
C GLY A 309 10.88 -0.84 27.53
N VAL A 310 11.94 -0.92 28.31
CA VAL A 310 12.72 0.26 28.72
C VAL A 310 13.35 0.94 27.51
N GLN A 311 14.02 0.16 26.64
CA GLN A 311 14.66 0.69 25.44
C GLN A 311 13.64 1.36 24.51
N ALA A 312 12.48 0.72 24.26
CA ALA A 312 11.41 1.26 23.41
C ALA A 312 10.85 2.58 23.96
N ALA A 313 10.52 2.63 25.27
CA ALA A 313 10.01 3.86 25.90
C ALA A 313 11.03 5.01 25.81
N LEU A 314 12.31 4.74 26.13
CA LEU A 314 13.38 5.74 26.06
C LEU A 314 13.67 6.17 24.61
N ALA A 315 13.51 5.28 23.64
CA ALA A 315 13.65 5.61 22.22
C ALA A 315 12.53 6.50 21.71
N GLY A 316 11.36 6.56 22.40
CA GLY A 316 10.24 7.40 22.01
C GLY A 316 9.07 6.63 21.39
N MET A 317 8.98 5.32 21.62
CA MET A 317 7.80 4.51 21.33
C MET A 317 6.71 4.86 22.33
N ASP A 318 5.60 5.41 21.85
CA ASP A 318 4.53 5.93 22.72
C ASP A 318 3.49 4.86 23.10
N MET A 319 3.27 3.87 22.22
CA MET A 319 2.27 2.82 22.43
C MET A 319 2.81 1.44 22.04
N ASP A 320 2.55 0.46 22.90
CA ASP A 320 2.84 -0.96 22.72
C ASP A 320 1.65 -1.66 22.07
N MET A 321 1.87 -2.34 20.95
CA MET A 321 0.86 -3.12 20.26
C MET A 321 0.98 -4.60 20.62
N GLY A 322 0.12 -5.06 21.52
CA GLY A 322 -0.17 -6.48 21.77
C GLY A 322 0.85 -7.26 22.61
N THR A 323 1.97 -6.66 23.08
CA THR A 323 2.96 -7.41 23.89
C THR A 323 2.68 -7.42 25.38
N HIS A 324 1.92 -6.46 25.90
CA HIS A 324 1.69 -6.17 27.31
C HIS A 324 2.96 -5.75 28.08
N ILE A 325 4.09 -5.60 27.41
CA ILE A 325 5.38 -5.29 28.04
C ILE A 325 5.33 -3.98 28.81
N TYR A 326 4.69 -2.95 28.24
CA TYR A 326 4.55 -1.67 28.95
C TYR A 326 3.70 -1.81 30.21
N LYS A 327 2.58 -2.52 30.13
CA LYS A 327 1.66 -2.81 31.22
C LYS A 327 2.35 -3.58 32.35
N ASP A 328 3.18 -4.58 32.01
CA ASP A 328 3.77 -5.50 32.96
C ASP A 328 5.02 -4.93 33.68
N PHE A 329 5.79 -4.07 33.00
CA PHE A 329 7.10 -3.68 33.49
C PHE A 329 7.31 -2.19 33.73
N LEU A 330 6.71 -1.27 32.95
CA LEU A 330 7.06 0.15 33.01
C LEU A 330 6.79 0.81 34.36
N GLN A 331 5.76 0.40 35.10
CA GLN A 331 5.49 0.98 36.42
C GLN A 331 6.69 0.80 37.34
N GLN A 332 7.23 -0.41 37.43
CA GLN A 332 8.37 -0.71 38.26
C GLN A 332 9.63 0.06 37.82
N GLU A 333 9.81 0.24 36.51
CA GLU A 333 10.99 0.92 35.97
C GLU A 333 10.93 2.44 36.17
N VAL A 334 9.71 3.02 36.19
CA VAL A 334 9.51 4.42 36.61
C VAL A 334 9.77 4.59 38.11
N GLU A 335 9.26 3.69 38.96
CA GLU A 335 9.47 3.74 40.41
C GLU A 335 10.96 3.60 40.79
N LYS A 336 11.74 2.81 40.03
CA LYS A 336 13.18 2.70 40.15
C LYS A 336 13.96 3.91 39.61
N GLY A 337 13.31 4.74 38.78
CA GLY A 337 13.95 5.85 38.10
C GLY A 337 14.72 5.48 36.82
N THR A 338 14.60 4.25 36.31
CA THR A 338 15.20 3.80 35.05
C THR A 338 14.53 4.50 33.87
N VAL A 339 13.20 4.61 33.91
CA VAL A 339 12.41 5.40 32.95
C VAL A 339 11.92 6.67 33.63
N PRO A 340 12.30 7.88 33.17
CA PRO A 340 11.80 9.13 33.73
C PRO A 340 10.30 9.28 33.55
N MET A 341 9.58 9.80 34.55
CA MET A 341 8.15 10.11 34.47
C MET A 341 7.81 11.00 33.26
N SER A 342 8.72 11.90 32.88
CA SER A 342 8.54 12.78 31.71
C SER A 342 8.41 12.02 30.38
N VAL A 343 8.98 10.82 30.26
CA VAL A 343 8.84 9.97 29.09
C VAL A 343 7.41 9.43 29.01
N ILE A 344 6.88 8.96 30.13
CA ILE A 344 5.49 8.49 30.23
C ILE A 344 4.52 9.64 29.97
N ASP A 345 4.74 10.80 30.60
CA ASP A 345 3.90 11.99 30.43
C ASP A 345 3.89 12.48 28.95
N GLU A 346 5.02 12.41 28.27
CA GLU A 346 5.10 12.75 26.85
C GLU A 346 4.23 11.80 25.98
N ALA A 347 4.41 10.49 26.16
CA ALA A 347 3.65 9.48 25.41
C ALA A 347 2.14 9.62 25.63
N VAL A 348 1.71 9.72 26.89
CA VAL A 348 0.29 9.86 27.25
C VAL A 348 -0.29 11.17 26.74
N ARG A 349 0.43 12.28 26.83
CA ARG A 349 0.00 13.59 26.26
C ARG A 349 -0.27 13.47 24.78
N ARG A 350 0.59 12.80 24.01
CA ARG A 350 0.43 12.56 22.57
C ARG A 350 -0.80 11.70 22.28
N ILE A 351 -1.02 10.62 23.02
CA ILE A 351 -2.18 9.72 22.88
C ILE A 351 -3.48 10.46 23.22
N LEU A 352 -3.54 11.17 24.35
CA LEU A 352 -4.70 11.97 24.74
C LEU A 352 -5.00 13.08 23.72
N SER A 353 -3.95 13.68 23.14
CA SER A 353 -4.10 14.69 22.09
C SER A 353 -4.80 14.12 20.85
N VAL A 354 -4.48 12.90 20.43
CA VAL A 354 -5.18 12.24 19.33
C VAL A 354 -6.63 11.93 19.69
N LYS A 355 -6.93 11.46 20.92
CA LYS A 355 -8.30 11.21 21.39
C LYS A 355 -9.18 12.48 21.37
N VAL A 356 -8.62 13.59 21.85
CA VAL A 356 -9.30 14.89 21.83
C VAL A 356 -9.49 15.37 20.39
N TRP A 357 -8.47 15.23 19.55
CA TRP A 357 -8.53 15.61 18.15
C TRP A 357 -9.57 14.81 17.35
N LEU A 358 -9.77 13.54 17.69
CA LEU A 358 -10.81 12.66 17.12
C LEU A 358 -12.22 13.00 17.58
N GLY A 359 -12.40 13.86 18.60
CA GLY A 359 -13.70 14.18 19.19
C GLY A 359 -14.31 13.05 20.03
N LEU A 360 -13.47 12.14 20.54
CA LEU A 360 -13.97 10.94 21.26
C LEU A 360 -14.55 11.28 22.63
N PHE A 361 -14.16 12.40 23.24
CA PHE A 361 -14.74 12.86 24.50
C PHE A 361 -16.14 13.47 24.34
N GLU A 362 -16.46 13.92 23.12
CA GLU A 362 -17.76 14.50 22.78
C GLU A 362 -18.72 13.46 22.18
N ASP A 363 -18.23 12.58 21.31
CA ASP A 363 -19.06 11.58 20.60
C ASP A 363 -18.27 10.26 20.39
N PRO A 364 -18.18 9.39 21.42
CA PRO A 364 -17.45 8.12 21.33
C PRO A 364 -18.25 6.98 20.66
N TYR A 365 -19.56 7.14 20.48
CA TYR A 365 -20.46 6.04 20.07
C TYR A 365 -20.84 6.09 18.59
N VAL A 366 -21.19 4.90 18.06
CA VAL A 366 -21.79 4.76 16.73
C VAL A 366 -23.30 4.62 16.87
N PRO A 367 -24.11 5.44 16.19
CA PRO A 367 -25.58 5.27 16.18
C PRO A 367 -25.99 3.94 15.54
N GLU A 368 -26.98 3.26 16.12
CA GLU A 368 -27.51 2.01 15.59
C GLU A 368 -28.01 2.14 14.13
N ALA A 369 -28.57 3.29 13.77
CA ALA A 369 -29.03 3.56 12.41
C ALA A 369 -27.90 3.55 11.37
N ASP A 370 -26.67 3.97 11.76
CA ASP A 370 -25.50 3.93 10.89
C ASP A 370 -25.01 2.47 10.70
N ILE A 371 -25.02 1.69 11.80
CA ILE A 371 -24.70 0.24 11.76
C ILE A 371 -25.65 -0.48 10.81
N GLU A 372 -26.96 -0.33 11.01
CA GLU A 372 -27.99 -0.98 10.17
C GLU A 372 -27.89 -0.56 8.69
N ALA A 373 -27.49 0.68 8.39
CA ALA A 373 -27.36 1.15 7.03
C ALA A 373 -26.29 0.35 6.26
N TYR A 374 -25.14 0.08 6.91
CA TYR A 374 -24.07 -0.72 6.31
C TYR A 374 -24.39 -2.22 6.24
N GLU A 375 -25.22 -2.75 7.14
CA GLU A 375 -25.67 -4.14 7.08
C GLU A 375 -26.53 -4.43 5.83
N LYS A 376 -27.21 -3.42 5.28
CA LYS A 376 -28.12 -3.55 4.11
C LYS A 376 -27.44 -3.69 2.74
N GLY A 377 -26.13 -3.50 2.65
CA GLY A 377 -25.37 -3.59 1.40
C GLY A 377 -24.64 -2.29 1.05
N LEU A 378 -23.81 -2.33 0.00
CA LEU A 378 -23.05 -1.16 -0.44
C LEU A 378 -23.96 -0.09 -1.08
N PRO A 379 -23.81 1.18 -0.71
CA PRO A 379 -24.50 2.28 -1.39
C PRO A 379 -24.06 2.42 -2.86
N ALA A 380 -24.96 2.88 -3.73
CA ALA A 380 -24.66 3.05 -5.17
C ALA A 380 -23.44 3.95 -5.45
N ALA A 381 -23.25 5.00 -4.63
CA ALA A 381 -22.08 5.88 -4.75
C ALA A 381 -20.77 5.16 -4.45
N HIS A 382 -20.78 4.22 -3.48
CA HIS A 382 -19.63 3.40 -3.11
C HIS A 382 -19.28 2.43 -4.23
N ILE A 383 -20.29 1.77 -4.80
CA ILE A 383 -20.14 0.86 -5.96
C ILE A 383 -19.53 1.63 -7.15
N ALA A 384 -20.01 2.84 -7.43
CA ALA A 384 -19.51 3.66 -8.53
C ALA A 384 -18.03 4.05 -8.32
N LEU A 385 -17.62 4.40 -7.10
CA LEU A 385 -16.24 4.73 -6.81
C LEU A 385 -15.31 3.50 -6.87
N CYS A 386 -15.75 2.35 -6.35
CA CYS A 386 -15.00 1.09 -6.48
C CYS A 386 -14.78 0.72 -7.95
N ARG A 387 -15.81 0.88 -8.79
CA ARG A 387 -15.71 0.65 -10.23
C ARG A 387 -14.74 1.61 -10.89
N LYS A 388 -14.86 2.93 -10.66
CA LYS A 388 -13.93 3.94 -11.18
C LYS A 388 -12.49 3.64 -10.78
N ALA A 389 -12.24 3.31 -9.51
CA ALA A 389 -10.92 2.97 -9.04
C ALA A 389 -10.35 1.74 -9.75
N ALA A 390 -11.16 0.70 -9.95
CA ALA A 390 -10.75 -0.49 -10.69
C ALA A 390 -10.44 -0.19 -12.17
N GLU A 391 -11.27 0.62 -12.83
CA GLU A 391 -11.09 1.03 -14.24
C GLU A 391 -9.77 1.79 -14.44
N GLU A 392 -9.45 2.74 -13.56
CA GLU A 392 -8.26 3.59 -13.68
C GLU A 392 -6.95 2.90 -13.25
N SER A 393 -7.04 1.78 -12.52
CA SER A 393 -5.88 1.03 -12.00
C SER A 393 -5.33 0.00 -12.99
N MET A 394 -6.12 -0.42 -14.00
CA MET A 394 -5.69 -1.44 -14.97
C MET A 394 -4.62 -0.90 -15.92
N VAL A 395 -3.59 -1.72 -16.19
CA VAL A 395 -2.49 -1.38 -17.10
C VAL A 395 -2.45 -2.33 -18.29
N LEU A 396 -2.62 -1.81 -19.51
CA LEU A 396 -2.44 -2.59 -20.72
C LEU A 396 -0.94 -2.75 -21.01
N LEU A 397 -0.40 -3.95 -20.78
CA LEU A 397 1.03 -4.23 -20.96
C LEU A 397 1.40 -4.58 -22.41
N LYS A 398 0.49 -5.24 -23.12
CA LYS A 398 0.71 -5.67 -24.50
C LYS A 398 -0.60 -5.78 -25.26
N ASN A 399 -0.60 -5.39 -26.56
CA ASN A 399 -1.76 -5.50 -27.44
C ASN A 399 -1.31 -5.59 -28.93
N GLU A 400 -0.80 -6.74 -29.33
CA GLU A 400 -0.34 -6.96 -30.69
C GLU A 400 -1.51 -7.15 -31.66
N GLY A 401 -1.45 -6.44 -32.80
CA GLY A 401 -2.46 -6.53 -33.85
C GLY A 401 -3.83 -6.00 -33.44
N ASP A 402 -3.88 -5.11 -32.44
CA ASP A 402 -5.12 -4.52 -31.91
C ASP A 402 -6.15 -5.59 -31.53
N LEU A 403 -5.67 -6.69 -30.88
CA LEU A 403 -6.52 -7.79 -30.42
C LEU A 403 -7.57 -7.31 -29.41
N LEU A 404 -7.21 -6.38 -28.56
CA LEU A 404 -8.11 -5.66 -27.67
C LEU A 404 -8.45 -4.27 -28.26
N PRO A 405 -9.67 -3.79 -28.08
CA PRO A 405 -10.81 -4.45 -27.42
C PRO A 405 -11.43 -5.55 -28.28
N LEU A 406 -12.03 -6.54 -27.59
CA LEU A 406 -12.70 -7.68 -28.23
C LEU A 406 -13.94 -7.24 -29.01
N ASN A 407 -14.24 -7.95 -30.10
CA ASN A 407 -15.51 -7.78 -30.77
C ASN A 407 -16.63 -8.47 -29.98
N ARG A 408 -17.67 -7.73 -29.60
CA ARG A 408 -18.80 -8.23 -28.77
C ARG A 408 -19.57 -9.39 -29.39
N LYS A 409 -19.36 -9.69 -30.67
CA LYS A 409 -20.00 -10.83 -31.37
C LYS A 409 -19.20 -12.13 -31.27
N GLN A 410 -17.97 -12.05 -30.77
CA GLN A 410 -17.13 -13.22 -30.55
C GLN A 410 -17.62 -14.01 -29.35
N LYS A 411 -17.64 -15.34 -29.47
CA LYS A 411 -17.81 -16.23 -28.33
C LYS A 411 -16.48 -16.34 -27.58
N ILE A 412 -16.52 -16.07 -26.29
CA ILE A 412 -15.35 -16.08 -25.40
C ILE A 412 -15.25 -17.43 -24.69
N SER A 413 -14.12 -18.13 -24.88
CA SER A 413 -13.71 -19.18 -23.95
C SER A 413 -12.98 -18.53 -22.78
N LEU A 414 -13.63 -18.37 -21.62
CA LEU A 414 -13.06 -17.84 -20.39
C LEU A 414 -12.37 -18.94 -19.61
N VAL A 415 -11.08 -18.80 -19.38
CA VAL A 415 -10.21 -19.87 -18.84
C VAL A 415 -9.53 -19.43 -17.54
N GLY A 416 -9.41 -20.36 -16.59
CA GLY A 416 -8.69 -20.20 -15.34
C GLY A 416 -9.62 -20.10 -14.14
N LYS A 417 -9.20 -20.68 -12.99
CA LYS A 417 -10.01 -20.65 -11.76
C LYS A 417 -10.25 -19.23 -11.24
N LEU A 418 -9.26 -18.36 -11.37
CA LEU A 418 -9.38 -16.97 -10.95
C LEU A 418 -10.46 -16.19 -11.70
N ALA A 419 -10.87 -16.65 -12.89
CA ALA A 419 -11.89 -15.98 -13.70
C ALA A 419 -13.29 -15.93 -13.04
N ASP A 420 -13.61 -16.91 -12.21
CA ASP A 420 -14.92 -16.98 -11.51
C ASP A 420 -14.77 -17.05 -9.98
N ASP A 421 -13.63 -16.61 -9.45
CA ASP A 421 -13.42 -16.56 -8.01
C ASP A 421 -13.71 -15.16 -7.47
N ARG A 422 -14.71 -15.08 -6.57
CA ARG A 422 -15.12 -13.84 -5.91
C ARG A 422 -14.31 -13.53 -4.65
N ASN A 423 -13.58 -14.51 -4.12
CA ASN A 423 -12.81 -14.33 -2.91
C ASN A 423 -11.47 -13.65 -3.24
N GLU A 424 -10.91 -13.99 -4.39
CA GLU A 424 -9.58 -13.54 -4.79
C GLU A 424 -9.54 -12.09 -5.35
N VAL A 425 -10.69 -11.53 -5.74
CA VAL A 425 -10.75 -10.20 -6.39
C VAL A 425 -10.29 -9.06 -5.50
N CYS A 426 -10.38 -9.23 -4.18
CA CYS A 426 -10.04 -8.19 -3.20
C CYS A 426 -8.54 -8.17 -2.84
N GLY A 427 -7.84 -9.30 -2.92
CA GLY A 427 -6.44 -9.40 -2.53
C GLY A 427 -6.20 -9.31 -1.03
N ALA A 428 -4.92 -9.20 -0.63
CA ALA A 428 -4.49 -9.17 0.75
C ALA A 428 -5.04 -7.95 1.51
N TRP A 429 -5.24 -8.10 2.84
CA TRP A 429 -5.72 -7.06 3.75
C TRP A 429 -7.14 -6.52 3.46
N ALA A 430 -7.99 -7.31 2.83
CA ALA A 430 -9.41 -7.01 2.70
C ALA A 430 -10.17 -7.65 3.88
N MET A 431 -10.49 -6.89 4.92
CA MET A 431 -10.88 -7.42 6.25
C MET A 431 -12.39 -7.49 6.49
N ALA A 432 -13.20 -6.73 5.76
CA ALA A 432 -14.64 -6.61 6.04
C ALA A 432 -15.53 -6.78 4.80
N TRP A 433 -14.97 -7.23 3.70
CA TRP A 433 -15.70 -7.50 2.46
C TRP A 433 -16.65 -8.68 2.59
N LYS A 434 -17.61 -8.75 1.67
CA LYS A 434 -18.56 -9.87 1.58
C LYS A 434 -18.60 -10.41 0.14
N PRO A 435 -18.64 -11.74 -0.06
CA PRO A 435 -18.66 -12.35 -1.40
C PRO A 435 -19.80 -11.86 -2.29
N GLU A 436 -20.96 -11.50 -1.70
CA GLU A 436 -22.11 -10.96 -2.42
C GLU A 436 -21.88 -9.55 -2.98
N ASP A 437 -20.93 -8.78 -2.45
CA ASP A 437 -20.55 -7.46 -2.94
C ASP A 437 -19.55 -7.55 -4.13
N CYS A 438 -18.89 -8.72 -4.29
CA CYS A 438 -17.84 -8.95 -5.26
C CYS A 438 -18.36 -9.43 -6.61
N VAL A 439 -17.73 -8.91 -7.69
CA VAL A 439 -18.01 -9.32 -9.07
C VAL A 439 -16.80 -10.01 -9.67
N SER A 440 -16.93 -11.30 -10.02
CA SER A 440 -15.90 -12.05 -10.74
C SER A 440 -15.82 -11.60 -12.21
N VAL A 441 -14.68 -11.88 -12.86
CA VAL A 441 -14.50 -11.55 -14.30
C VAL A 441 -15.59 -12.20 -15.15
N ARG A 442 -15.96 -13.45 -14.85
CA ARG A 442 -17.07 -14.15 -15.49
C ARG A 442 -18.37 -13.38 -15.33
N ALA A 443 -18.75 -13.05 -14.09
CA ALA A 443 -19.99 -12.34 -13.82
C ALA A 443 -20.04 -10.96 -14.50
N GLY A 444 -18.93 -10.24 -14.55
CA GLY A 444 -18.80 -8.96 -15.24
C GLY A 444 -19.01 -9.08 -16.75
N LEU A 445 -18.36 -10.05 -17.40
CA LEU A 445 -18.54 -10.31 -18.84
C LEU A 445 -19.98 -10.73 -19.20
N GLU A 446 -20.58 -11.62 -18.40
CA GLU A 446 -21.98 -12.04 -18.57
C GLU A 446 -22.95 -10.86 -18.39
N ALA A 447 -22.73 -10.00 -17.39
CA ALA A 447 -23.53 -8.79 -17.17
C ALA A 447 -23.39 -7.76 -18.29
N ALA A 448 -22.20 -7.65 -18.90
CA ALA A 448 -21.95 -6.81 -20.07
C ALA A 448 -22.55 -7.39 -21.38
N GLY A 449 -23.17 -8.56 -21.33
CA GLY A 449 -23.84 -9.21 -22.47
C GLY A 449 -22.91 -9.94 -23.42
N ALA A 450 -21.69 -10.28 -23.02
CA ALA A 450 -20.78 -11.11 -23.81
C ALA A 450 -21.26 -12.58 -23.83
N GLU A 451 -21.02 -13.27 -24.96
CA GLU A 451 -21.23 -14.72 -25.05
C GLU A 451 -20.01 -15.45 -24.46
N VAL A 452 -20.17 -15.96 -23.22
CA VAL A 452 -19.07 -16.54 -22.44
C VAL A 452 -19.33 -17.99 -22.13
N GLU A 453 -18.33 -18.83 -22.39
CA GLU A 453 -18.29 -20.20 -21.88
C GLU A 453 -17.09 -20.34 -20.94
N TYR A 454 -17.32 -20.78 -19.70
CA TYR A 454 -16.31 -20.85 -18.67
C TYR A 454 -15.67 -22.22 -18.54
N TYR A 455 -14.35 -22.26 -18.45
CA TYR A 455 -13.52 -23.45 -18.28
C TYR A 455 -12.50 -23.22 -17.18
N PRO A 456 -12.64 -23.81 -15.98
CA PRO A 456 -11.68 -23.61 -14.89
C PRO A 456 -10.25 -24.06 -15.24
N CYS A 457 -10.07 -25.08 -16.06
CA CYS A 457 -8.80 -25.58 -16.61
C CYS A 457 -7.66 -25.78 -15.61
N GLY A 458 -7.42 -24.83 -14.72
CA GLY A 458 -6.36 -24.79 -13.71
C GLY A 458 -6.25 -23.40 -13.08
N GLY A 459 -5.40 -23.27 -12.06
CA GLY A 459 -5.21 -22.03 -11.29
C GLY A 459 -3.80 -21.92 -10.72
N PRO A 460 -3.60 -20.97 -9.79
CA PRO A 460 -2.31 -20.80 -9.11
C PRO A 460 -1.86 -22.04 -8.36
N GLU A 461 -2.80 -22.89 -7.97
CA GLU A 461 -2.56 -24.17 -7.28
C GLU A 461 -3.27 -25.32 -7.99
N GLY A 462 -2.76 -26.53 -7.79
CA GLY A 462 -3.34 -27.76 -8.30
C GLY A 462 -2.93 -28.13 -9.72
N GLU A 463 -3.61 -29.17 -10.24
CA GLU A 463 -3.34 -29.76 -11.53
C GLU A 463 -4.15 -29.14 -12.65
N LEU A 464 -3.64 -29.23 -13.88
CA LEU A 464 -4.39 -28.82 -15.07
C LEU A 464 -5.46 -29.87 -15.43
N ASN A 465 -6.60 -29.38 -15.94
CA ASN A 465 -7.63 -30.20 -16.57
C ASN A 465 -7.49 -30.12 -18.09
N ASP A 466 -6.77 -31.08 -18.68
CA ASP A 466 -6.49 -31.12 -20.11
C ASP A 466 -7.76 -31.28 -20.98
N GLU A 467 -8.81 -31.96 -20.47
CA GLU A 467 -10.07 -32.11 -21.21
C GLU A 467 -10.77 -30.75 -21.35
N GLU A 468 -10.77 -29.93 -20.27
CA GLU A 468 -11.33 -28.58 -20.33
C GLU A 468 -10.50 -27.64 -21.21
N ILE A 469 -9.16 -27.75 -21.16
CA ILE A 469 -8.28 -26.99 -22.07
C ILE A 469 -8.60 -27.29 -23.52
N VAL A 470 -8.76 -28.57 -23.88
CA VAL A 470 -9.14 -28.99 -25.25
C VAL A 470 -10.50 -28.42 -25.64
N ARG A 471 -11.50 -28.45 -24.76
CA ARG A 471 -12.82 -27.87 -24.98
C ARG A 471 -12.75 -26.35 -25.18
N ALA A 472 -12.06 -25.64 -24.30
CA ALA A 472 -11.85 -24.19 -24.40
C ALA A 472 -11.22 -23.79 -25.75
N CYS A 473 -10.22 -24.57 -26.20
CA CYS A 473 -9.59 -24.40 -27.51
C CYS A 473 -10.52 -24.68 -28.68
N ALA A 474 -11.51 -25.57 -28.53
CA ALA A 474 -12.43 -25.92 -29.63
C ALA A 474 -13.58 -24.91 -29.79
N GLU A 475 -14.19 -24.46 -28.70
CA GLU A 475 -15.51 -23.84 -28.70
C GLU A 475 -15.55 -22.31 -28.92
N GLY A 476 -14.63 -21.52 -28.31
CA GLY A 476 -14.65 -20.05 -28.45
C GLY A 476 -13.99 -19.53 -29.74
N ASP A 477 -14.29 -18.31 -30.11
CA ASP A 477 -13.59 -17.57 -31.18
C ASP A 477 -12.29 -16.92 -30.66
N VAL A 478 -12.29 -16.55 -29.39
CA VAL A 478 -11.17 -15.97 -28.65
C VAL A 478 -11.09 -16.60 -27.26
N ILE A 479 -9.87 -16.75 -26.75
CA ILE A 479 -9.63 -17.25 -25.40
C ILE A 479 -9.23 -16.08 -24.50
N VAL A 480 -9.93 -15.91 -23.36
CA VAL A 480 -9.53 -15.00 -22.29
C VAL A 480 -9.07 -15.83 -21.11
N ALA A 481 -7.78 -15.77 -20.81
CA ALA A 481 -7.18 -16.50 -19.70
C ALA A 481 -6.93 -15.56 -18.51
N VAL A 482 -7.55 -15.84 -17.37
CA VAL A 482 -7.31 -15.13 -16.11
C VAL A 482 -6.34 -15.95 -15.27
N VAL A 483 -5.15 -15.41 -15.06
CA VAL A 483 -4.04 -16.07 -14.38
C VAL A 483 -3.38 -15.11 -13.39
N GLY A 484 -2.56 -15.63 -12.48
CA GLY A 484 -1.87 -14.80 -11.50
C GLY A 484 -1.71 -15.48 -10.15
N GLU A 485 -1.85 -14.69 -9.08
CA GLU A 485 -1.68 -15.10 -7.69
C GLU A 485 -3.03 -15.15 -6.95
N THR A 486 -3.12 -15.94 -5.87
CA THR A 486 -4.19 -15.82 -4.88
C THR A 486 -3.88 -14.64 -3.92
N ASP A 487 -4.87 -14.25 -3.12
CA ASP A 487 -4.71 -13.24 -2.06
C ASP A 487 -3.62 -13.63 -1.06
N ALA A 488 -3.54 -14.91 -0.69
CA ALA A 488 -2.54 -15.46 0.23
C ALA A 488 -1.09 -15.46 -0.32
N MET A 489 -0.90 -15.25 -1.63
CA MET A 489 0.44 -15.23 -2.24
C MET A 489 1.11 -13.86 -2.18
N SER A 490 0.42 -12.82 -1.76
CA SER A 490 0.95 -11.47 -1.54
C SER A 490 0.48 -10.90 -0.20
N GLY A 491 1.02 -9.77 0.22
CA GLY A 491 0.81 -9.23 1.56
C GLY A 491 1.87 -9.69 2.55
N GLU A 492 1.56 -9.57 3.84
CA GLU A 492 2.46 -9.90 4.93
C GLU A 492 2.80 -11.39 4.96
N ALA A 493 4.03 -11.71 5.34
CA ALA A 493 4.59 -13.07 5.42
C ALA A 493 4.52 -13.88 4.11
N SER A 494 4.31 -13.20 2.96
CA SER A 494 4.10 -13.85 1.66
C SER A 494 5.23 -13.55 0.67
N SER A 495 6.48 -13.59 1.13
CA SER A 495 7.67 -13.44 0.27
C SER A 495 7.83 -14.63 -0.66
N ARG A 496 8.09 -14.37 -1.95
CA ARG A 496 8.30 -15.43 -2.97
C ARG A 496 9.69 -15.33 -3.58
N ALA A 497 10.42 -16.44 -3.55
CA ALA A 497 11.75 -16.55 -4.18
C ALA A 497 11.65 -16.66 -5.71
N ASP A 498 10.55 -17.18 -6.24
CA ASP A 498 10.20 -17.23 -7.66
C ASP A 498 8.93 -16.43 -7.89
N THR A 499 9.05 -15.32 -8.60
CA THR A 499 7.95 -14.40 -8.92
C THR A 499 7.35 -14.64 -10.31
N THR A 500 7.59 -15.80 -10.93
CA THR A 500 6.88 -16.22 -12.14
C THR A 500 5.43 -16.60 -11.80
N LEU A 501 4.59 -16.80 -12.83
CA LEU A 501 3.22 -17.32 -12.64
C LEU A 501 3.27 -18.61 -11.82
N PRO A 502 2.52 -18.69 -10.70
CA PRO A 502 2.57 -19.86 -9.82
C PRO A 502 1.91 -21.10 -10.45
N GLY A 503 2.31 -22.26 -9.96
CA GLY A 503 1.76 -23.55 -10.39
C GLY A 503 2.01 -23.86 -11.86
N LYS A 504 1.01 -24.42 -12.52
CA LYS A 504 1.09 -24.83 -13.93
C LYS A 504 0.44 -23.84 -14.92
N GLN A 505 0.19 -22.61 -14.49
CA GLN A 505 -0.51 -21.61 -15.32
C GLN A 505 0.24 -21.31 -16.64
N ARG A 506 1.57 -21.24 -16.62
CA ARG A 506 2.38 -21.08 -17.86
C ARG A 506 2.20 -22.26 -18.80
N GLU A 507 2.16 -23.51 -18.29
CA GLU A 507 1.88 -24.69 -19.11
C GLU A 507 0.48 -24.63 -19.74
N MET A 508 -0.52 -24.17 -18.98
CA MET A 508 -1.86 -23.92 -19.49
C MET A 508 -1.83 -22.92 -20.65
N LEU A 509 -1.19 -21.77 -20.48
CA LEU A 509 -1.06 -20.75 -21.53
C LEU A 509 -0.35 -21.30 -22.78
N GLN A 510 0.68 -22.13 -22.63
CA GLN A 510 1.35 -22.80 -23.76
C GLN A 510 0.40 -23.70 -24.54
N LYS A 511 -0.44 -24.49 -23.85
CA LYS A 511 -1.44 -25.35 -24.49
C LYS A 511 -2.53 -24.54 -25.18
N LEU A 512 -2.98 -23.43 -24.60
CA LEU A 512 -3.95 -22.52 -25.20
C LEU A 512 -3.39 -21.86 -26.48
N LEU A 513 -2.16 -21.37 -26.46
CA LEU A 513 -1.49 -20.79 -27.63
C LEU A 513 -1.30 -21.80 -28.76
N ALA A 514 -1.01 -23.06 -28.42
CA ALA A 514 -0.83 -24.15 -29.42
C ALA A 514 -2.12 -24.42 -30.20
N SER A 515 -3.28 -23.98 -29.77
CA SER A 515 -4.54 -24.08 -30.52
C SER A 515 -4.59 -23.18 -31.76
N GLY A 516 -3.71 -22.16 -31.82
CA GLY A 516 -3.71 -21.14 -32.87
C GLY A 516 -4.83 -20.09 -32.76
N LYS A 517 -5.67 -20.13 -31.71
CA LYS A 517 -6.68 -19.10 -31.44
C LYS A 517 -6.04 -17.87 -30.77
N PRO A 518 -6.61 -16.67 -30.94
CA PRO A 518 -6.17 -15.50 -30.20
C PRO A 518 -6.34 -15.70 -28.68
N VAL A 519 -5.31 -15.39 -27.91
CA VAL A 519 -5.31 -15.51 -26.44
C VAL A 519 -5.10 -14.13 -25.83
N VAL A 520 -6.06 -13.66 -25.05
CA VAL A 520 -5.93 -12.48 -24.18
C VAL A 520 -5.65 -12.96 -22.77
N THR A 521 -4.64 -12.40 -22.13
CA THR A 521 -4.28 -12.76 -20.75
C THR A 521 -4.60 -11.60 -19.83
N VAL A 522 -5.41 -11.87 -18.80
CA VAL A 522 -5.68 -10.96 -17.67
C VAL A 522 -4.88 -11.45 -16.48
N LEU A 523 -4.03 -10.59 -15.95
CA LEU A 523 -3.22 -10.88 -14.77
C LEU A 523 -3.92 -10.38 -13.51
N MET A 524 -4.12 -11.26 -12.54
CA MET A 524 -4.65 -10.98 -11.21
C MET A 524 -3.56 -11.34 -10.20
N ASN A 525 -2.86 -10.36 -9.64
CA ASN A 525 -1.70 -10.57 -8.78
C ASN A 525 -1.43 -9.39 -7.85
N GLY A 526 -0.62 -9.63 -6.81
CA GLY A 526 -0.28 -8.63 -5.81
C GLY A 526 1.13 -8.05 -5.94
N ARG A 527 1.91 -8.43 -6.95
CA ARG A 527 3.30 -8.00 -7.15
C ARG A 527 3.68 -7.92 -8.62
N PRO A 528 4.72 -7.14 -9.00
CA PRO A 528 5.30 -7.23 -10.34
C PRO A 528 5.86 -8.63 -10.60
N LEU A 529 5.21 -9.41 -11.48
CA LEU A 529 5.61 -10.75 -11.83
C LEU A 529 6.78 -10.76 -12.84
N ALA A 530 7.57 -11.82 -12.84
CA ALA A 530 8.62 -12.07 -13.83
C ALA A 530 8.01 -12.69 -15.10
N LEU A 531 7.70 -11.84 -16.08
CA LEU A 531 6.87 -12.16 -17.25
C LEU A 531 7.66 -12.30 -18.56
N GLY A 532 8.95 -12.68 -18.52
CA GLY A 532 9.77 -12.69 -19.75
C GLY A 532 9.20 -13.56 -20.86
N TRP A 533 8.76 -14.78 -20.55
CA TRP A 533 8.14 -15.68 -21.52
C TRP A 533 6.76 -15.17 -21.97
N GLU A 534 5.94 -14.70 -21.04
CA GLU A 534 4.58 -14.20 -21.29
C GLU A 534 4.61 -12.98 -22.23
N ALA A 535 5.53 -12.05 -21.98
CA ALA A 535 5.68 -10.85 -22.81
C ALA A 535 6.16 -11.18 -24.23
N GLU A 536 6.97 -12.24 -24.40
CA GLU A 536 7.43 -12.69 -25.71
C GLU A 536 6.32 -13.41 -26.49
N GLN A 537 5.57 -14.31 -25.85
CA GLN A 537 4.71 -15.28 -26.53
C GLN A 537 3.22 -14.85 -26.59
N LEU A 538 2.72 -14.12 -25.60
CA LEU A 538 1.30 -13.74 -25.56
C LEU A 538 1.03 -12.49 -26.40
N PRO A 539 -0.05 -12.44 -27.20
CA PRO A 539 -0.35 -11.28 -28.05
C PRO A 539 -0.98 -10.11 -27.29
N ALA A 540 -1.71 -10.38 -26.19
CA ALA A 540 -2.31 -9.33 -25.37
C ALA A 540 -2.24 -9.68 -23.90
N ILE A 541 -1.85 -8.68 -23.08
CA ILE A 541 -1.70 -8.80 -21.63
C ILE A 541 -2.28 -7.56 -20.96
N LEU A 542 -3.30 -7.76 -20.12
CA LEU A 542 -3.90 -6.75 -19.25
C LEU A 542 -3.52 -7.05 -17.80
N GLU A 543 -2.75 -6.17 -17.18
CA GLU A 543 -2.47 -6.21 -15.74
C GLU A 543 -3.66 -5.62 -14.99
N ALA A 544 -4.36 -6.46 -14.28
CA ALA A 544 -5.56 -6.07 -13.53
C ALA A 544 -5.31 -5.96 -12.03
N TRP A 545 -4.21 -6.50 -11.49
CA TRP A 545 -3.99 -6.56 -10.06
C TRP A 545 -5.14 -7.31 -9.34
N HIS A 546 -5.30 -7.09 -8.02
CA HIS A 546 -6.55 -7.36 -7.29
C HIS A 546 -7.31 -6.03 -7.21
N LEU A 547 -8.38 -5.88 -7.99
CA LEU A 547 -9.07 -4.60 -8.19
C LEU A 547 -10.22 -4.32 -7.20
N GLY A 548 -10.40 -5.20 -6.18
CA GLY A 548 -11.46 -5.04 -5.20
C GLY A 548 -12.83 -5.53 -5.69
N VAL A 549 -13.87 -5.12 -4.96
CA VAL A 549 -15.23 -5.68 -5.12
C VAL A 549 -15.85 -5.51 -6.52
N ARG A 550 -15.35 -4.57 -7.34
CA ARG A 550 -15.88 -4.31 -8.70
C ARG A 550 -14.93 -4.72 -9.83
N MET A 551 -13.99 -5.60 -9.53
CA MET A 551 -13.00 -6.08 -10.52
C MET A 551 -13.64 -6.61 -11.80
N GLY A 552 -14.65 -7.46 -11.67
CA GLY A 552 -15.27 -8.08 -12.84
C GLY A 552 -15.93 -7.09 -13.80
N ASP A 553 -16.55 -6.02 -13.27
CA ASP A 553 -17.14 -4.96 -14.10
C ASP A 553 -16.05 -4.24 -14.90
N ALA A 554 -14.99 -3.77 -14.22
CA ALA A 554 -13.91 -3.02 -14.84
C ALA A 554 -13.15 -3.83 -15.90
N VAL A 555 -12.82 -5.09 -15.59
CA VAL A 555 -12.16 -5.99 -16.54
C VAL A 555 -13.04 -6.25 -17.77
N ALA A 556 -14.34 -6.51 -17.58
CA ALA A 556 -15.25 -6.72 -18.71
C ALA A 556 -15.33 -5.50 -19.60
N GLU A 557 -15.42 -4.30 -19.03
CA GLU A 557 -15.48 -3.03 -19.78
C GLU A 557 -14.19 -2.73 -20.55
N ALA A 558 -13.03 -3.01 -19.94
CA ALA A 558 -11.76 -2.90 -20.64
C ALA A 558 -11.69 -3.91 -21.80
N LEU A 559 -11.98 -5.18 -21.55
CA LEU A 559 -11.95 -6.21 -22.61
C LEU A 559 -12.89 -5.92 -23.78
N LEU A 560 -14.06 -5.35 -23.52
CA LEU A 560 -15.09 -5.05 -24.53
C LEU A 560 -14.98 -3.63 -25.10
N GLY A 561 -14.08 -2.80 -24.59
CA GLY A 561 -13.77 -1.46 -25.10
C GLY A 561 -14.72 -0.34 -24.66
N ASP A 562 -15.52 -0.56 -23.62
CA ASP A 562 -16.32 0.48 -22.98
C ASP A 562 -15.42 1.43 -22.16
N VAL A 563 -14.34 0.90 -21.62
CA VAL A 563 -13.27 1.63 -20.94
C VAL A 563 -11.97 1.44 -21.72
N ASN A 564 -11.25 2.53 -21.93
CA ASN A 564 -9.91 2.52 -22.50
C ASN A 564 -8.89 2.47 -21.35
N PRO A 565 -8.07 1.42 -21.20
CA PRO A 565 -7.06 1.35 -20.16
C PRO A 565 -6.17 2.58 -20.13
N SER A 566 -5.95 3.13 -18.94
CA SER A 566 -5.20 4.37 -18.74
C SER A 566 -4.17 4.30 -17.62
N GLY A 567 -4.12 3.20 -16.89
CA GLY A 567 -3.14 3.01 -15.82
C GLY A 567 -1.70 2.94 -16.34
N LYS A 568 -0.77 3.38 -15.49
CA LYS A 568 0.67 3.34 -15.72
C LYS A 568 1.34 2.61 -14.57
N LEU A 569 2.31 1.75 -14.85
CA LEU A 569 2.96 0.94 -13.80
C LEU A 569 3.60 1.81 -12.71
N SER A 570 3.24 1.57 -11.48
CA SER A 570 3.85 2.17 -10.27
C SER A 570 5.13 1.47 -9.83
N SER A 571 5.45 0.33 -10.46
CA SER A 571 6.66 -0.46 -10.23
C SER A 571 7.13 -1.13 -11.51
N SER A 572 8.44 -1.24 -11.66
CA SER A 572 9.09 -1.92 -12.78
C SER A 572 8.87 -3.43 -12.72
N PHE A 573 8.56 -4.07 -13.86
CA PHE A 573 8.39 -5.51 -13.98
C PHE A 573 9.69 -6.17 -14.45
N PRO A 574 10.19 -7.23 -13.79
CA PRO A 574 11.35 -7.99 -14.22
C PRO A 574 10.99 -8.97 -15.37
N ALA A 575 11.97 -9.31 -16.21
CA ALA A 575 11.84 -10.44 -17.13
C ALA A 575 12.05 -11.80 -16.43
N VAL A 576 12.94 -11.83 -15.44
CA VAL A 576 13.24 -12.99 -14.60
C VAL A 576 13.42 -12.56 -13.15
N THR A 577 13.05 -13.41 -12.20
CA THR A 577 13.14 -13.09 -10.76
C THR A 577 14.56 -12.71 -10.33
N GLY A 578 15.59 -13.27 -10.97
CA GLY A 578 17.00 -12.94 -10.66
C GLY A 578 17.41 -11.49 -10.93
N GLN A 579 16.57 -10.68 -11.60
CA GLN A 579 16.79 -9.23 -11.75
C GLN A 579 16.40 -8.42 -10.52
N CYS A 580 15.59 -8.99 -9.61
CA CYS A 580 15.11 -8.26 -8.42
C CYS A 580 16.23 -8.05 -7.39
N PRO A 581 16.33 -6.84 -6.81
CA PRO A 581 15.50 -5.65 -7.05
C PRO A 581 15.81 -4.97 -8.39
N ILE A 582 14.74 -4.53 -9.08
CA ILE A 582 14.84 -3.75 -10.32
C ILE A 582 13.89 -2.55 -10.27
N TYR A 583 14.40 -1.36 -10.56
CA TYR A 583 13.67 -0.09 -10.49
C TYR A 583 14.27 0.95 -11.44
N TYR A 584 13.46 1.90 -11.93
CA TYR A 584 13.87 2.83 -12.99
C TYR A 584 14.91 3.86 -12.52
N ASN A 585 14.83 4.34 -11.27
CA ASN A 585 15.65 5.41 -10.71
C ASN A 585 16.94 4.90 -10.04
N HIS A 586 17.53 3.87 -10.62
CA HIS A 586 18.79 3.33 -10.11
C HIS A 586 19.94 4.31 -10.28
N PRO A 587 20.96 4.28 -9.38
CA PRO A 587 22.15 5.09 -9.53
C PRO A 587 22.88 4.82 -10.84
N SER A 588 23.48 5.86 -11.43
CA SER A 588 24.37 5.70 -12.56
C SER A 588 25.59 4.87 -12.19
N THR A 589 26.00 3.95 -13.04
CA THR A 589 27.21 3.14 -12.84
C THR A 589 28.32 3.59 -13.76
N GLY A 590 29.58 3.29 -13.39
CA GLY A 590 30.72 3.57 -14.27
C GLY A 590 30.73 2.77 -15.56
N ARG A 591 29.91 1.72 -15.66
CA ARG A 591 29.75 0.86 -16.83
C ARG A 591 28.28 0.50 -17.01
N PRO A 592 27.44 1.43 -17.53
CA PRO A 592 26.01 1.18 -17.74
C PRO A 592 25.74 -0.07 -18.58
N GLY A 593 24.61 -0.72 -18.32
CA GLY A 593 24.17 -1.91 -19.02
C GLY A 593 24.19 -1.74 -20.54
N SER A 594 24.75 -2.70 -21.27
CA SER A 594 24.80 -2.71 -22.74
C SER A 594 25.01 -4.13 -23.26
N LYS A 595 25.11 -4.28 -24.59
CA LYS A 595 25.44 -5.57 -25.23
C LYS A 595 26.85 -6.07 -24.90
N SER A 596 27.76 -5.23 -24.41
CA SER A 596 29.10 -5.63 -23.98
C SER A 596 29.05 -6.40 -22.65
N LYS A 597 29.80 -7.50 -22.56
CA LYS A 597 29.90 -8.27 -21.30
C LYS A 597 30.64 -7.54 -20.17
N PHE A 598 31.38 -6.47 -20.48
CA PHE A 598 32.13 -5.69 -19.50
C PHE A 598 31.32 -4.51 -18.92
N THR A 599 30.01 -4.64 -18.89
CA THR A 599 29.05 -3.66 -18.33
C THR A 599 28.23 -4.27 -17.21
N SER A 600 27.48 -3.45 -16.48
CA SER A 600 26.62 -3.87 -15.37
C SER A 600 25.39 -4.63 -15.91
N ARG A 601 25.51 -5.93 -16.08
CA ARG A 601 24.47 -6.81 -16.64
C ARG A 601 24.63 -8.26 -16.19
N TYR A 602 23.57 -9.00 -16.23
CA TYR A 602 23.62 -10.48 -16.22
C TYR A 602 23.99 -11.01 -17.61
N LEU A 603 24.53 -12.24 -17.69
CA LEU A 603 24.85 -12.88 -18.96
C LEU A 603 23.60 -13.40 -19.68
N ASP A 604 22.62 -13.80 -18.92
CA ASP A 604 21.45 -14.58 -19.30
C ASP A 604 20.10 -13.87 -19.07
N ALA A 605 20.14 -12.58 -18.68
CA ALA A 605 18.95 -11.75 -18.53
C ALA A 605 19.17 -10.35 -19.13
N PRO A 606 18.09 -9.63 -19.50
CA PRO A 606 18.16 -8.23 -19.87
C PRO A 606 18.76 -7.38 -18.74
N TRP A 607 19.38 -6.24 -19.07
CA TRP A 607 19.89 -5.30 -18.06
C TRP A 607 18.83 -4.29 -17.60
N ASP A 608 17.77 -4.10 -18.41
CA ASP A 608 16.66 -3.20 -18.13
C ASP A 608 15.42 -3.99 -17.67
N ALA A 609 14.48 -3.29 -17.03
CA ALA A 609 13.17 -3.84 -16.73
C ALA A 609 12.43 -4.28 -18.00
N LEU A 610 11.66 -5.36 -17.90
CA LEU A 610 10.78 -5.80 -18.98
C LEU A 610 9.76 -4.71 -19.33
N PHE A 611 8.97 -4.31 -18.35
CA PHE A 611 8.10 -3.13 -18.40
C PHE A 611 8.58 -2.13 -17.36
N PRO A 612 8.96 -0.90 -17.77
CA PRO A 612 9.51 0.08 -16.85
C PRO A 612 8.44 0.80 -16.05
N PHE A 613 8.83 1.46 -14.97
CA PHE A 613 7.97 2.40 -14.25
C PHE A 613 7.30 3.42 -15.19
N GLY A 614 6.04 3.72 -14.95
CA GLY A 614 5.25 4.64 -15.74
C GLY A 614 4.73 4.08 -17.06
N TYR A 615 5.07 2.83 -17.42
CA TYR A 615 4.64 2.19 -18.66
C TYR A 615 3.17 1.76 -18.59
N GLY A 616 2.46 1.93 -19.71
CA GLY A 616 1.10 1.45 -19.92
C GLY A 616 0.62 1.89 -21.30
N LEU A 617 0.03 0.96 -22.06
CA LEU A 617 -0.58 1.19 -23.37
C LEU A 617 -2.03 1.67 -23.23
N SER A 618 -2.57 2.12 -24.34
CA SER A 618 -3.96 2.53 -24.49
C SER A 618 -4.52 1.96 -25.81
N TYR A 619 -5.84 1.93 -25.96
CA TYR A 619 -6.49 1.62 -27.25
C TYR A 619 -6.39 2.78 -28.25
N THR A 620 -5.72 3.86 -27.88
CA THR A 620 -5.31 4.97 -28.74
C THR A 620 -3.81 5.17 -28.66
N SER A 621 -3.26 6.13 -29.39
CA SER A 621 -1.84 6.44 -29.41
C SER A 621 -1.61 7.89 -29.02
N PHE A 622 -0.52 8.16 -28.32
CA PHE A 622 -0.11 9.50 -27.96
C PHE A 622 1.28 9.84 -28.50
N ALA A 623 1.48 11.10 -28.85
CA ALA A 623 2.76 11.61 -29.29
C ALA A 623 3.13 12.85 -28.50
N TYR A 624 4.42 12.91 -28.13
CA TYR A 624 5.03 14.05 -27.45
C TYR A 624 5.94 14.78 -28.42
N ASP A 625 5.89 16.13 -28.40
CA ASP A 625 6.72 16.97 -29.26
C ASP A 625 7.01 18.32 -28.56
N ASN A 626 7.94 19.11 -29.15
CA ASN A 626 8.21 20.49 -28.74
C ASN A 626 8.55 20.70 -27.27
N LEU A 627 9.36 19.81 -26.67
CA LEU A 627 9.83 19.99 -25.29
C LEU A 627 10.63 21.28 -25.16
N ARG A 628 10.18 22.20 -24.32
CA ARG A 628 10.83 23.46 -23.97
C ARG A 628 11.09 23.49 -22.46
N VAL A 629 12.23 24.03 -22.09
CA VAL A 629 12.61 24.26 -20.69
C VAL A 629 13.17 25.67 -20.60
N GLU A 630 12.59 26.48 -19.73
CA GLU A 630 12.99 27.87 -19.51
C GLU A 630 13.20 28.11 -18.00
N GLU A 631 14.25 28.86 -17.67
CA GLU A 631 14.46 29.31 -16.30
C GLU A 631 13.67 30.60 -16.07
N ASN A 632 12.83 30.61 -15.03
CA ASN A 632 12.05 31.76 -14.60
C ASN A 632 12.29 32.02 -13.09
N GLY A 633 13.35 32.74 -12.78
CA GLY A 633 13.75 33.00 -11.39
C GLY A 633 14.11 31.69 -10.65
N GLU A 634 13.37 31.40 -9.58
CA GLU A 634 13.57 30.20 -8.74
C GLU A 634 12.87 28.95 -9.28
N GLU A 635 12.31 29.00 -10.47
CA GLU A 635 11.53 27.93 -11.05
C GLU A 635 12.03 27.54 -12.45
N LEU A 636 11.82 26.30 -12.83
CA LEU A 636 11.89 25.83 -14.21
C LEU A 636 10.49 25.70 -14.75
N GLU A 637 10.22 26.37 -15.84
CA GLU A 637 9.00 26.22 -16.63
C GLU A 637 9.26 25.20 -17.74
N ILE A 638 8.57 24.05 -17.67
CA ILE A 638 8.70 22.97 -18.63
C ILE A 638 7.39 22.85 -19.40
N ALA A 639 7.46 22.87 -20.72
CA ALA A 639 6.30 22.72 -21.58
C ALA A 639 6.55 21.68 -22.67
N VAL A 640 5.54 20.84 -22.92
CA VAL A 640 5.58 19.84 -23.99
C VAL A 640 4.20 19.80 -24.70
N THR A 641 4.21 19.55 -26.00
CA THR A 641 2.99 19.29 -26.75
C THR A 641 2.65 17.81 -26.67
N LEU A 642 1.46 17.49 -26.16
CA LEU A 642 0.90 16.15 -26.14
C LEU A 642 -0.29 16.06 -27.09
N ARG A 643 -0.30 15.05 -27.96
CA ARG A 643 -1.35 14.84 -28.96
C ARG A 643 -1.87 13.41 -28.91
N ASN A 644 -3.19 13.24 -28.98
CA ASN A 644 -3.80 11.94 -29.27
C ASN A 644 -3.78 11.73 -30.81
N THR A 645 -3.00 10.74 -31.24
CA THR A 645 -2.79 10.44 -32.68
C THR A 645 -3.68 9.30 -33.19
N GLY A 646 -4.44 8.65 -32.30
CA GLY A 646 -5.37 7.58 -32.68
C GLY A 646 -6.78 8.07 -32.94
N ASP A 647 -7.71 7.15 -33.03
CA ASP A 647 -9.11 7.35 -33.42
C ASP A 647 -10.12 7.26 -32.25
N ARG A 648 -9.64 7.07 -31.04
CA ARG A 648 -10.42 6.98 -29.80
C ARG A 648 -9.99 8.05 -28.78
N ALA A 649 -10.90 8.46 -27.92
CA ALA A 649 -10.56 9.21 -26.73
C ALA A 649 -9.72 8.33 -25.78
N GLY A 650 -8.79 8.95 -25.10
CA GLY A 650 -7.96 8.25 -24.14
C GLY A 650 -7.31 9.18 -23.14
N THR A 651 -6.96 8.62 -21.99
CA THR A 651 -6.25 9.34 -20.93
C THR A 651 -4.78 8.97 -20.97
N GLU A 652 -3.91 9.98 -20.97
CA GLU A 652 -2.47 9.84 -20.87
C GLU A 652 -1.96 10.45 -19.57
N VAL A 653 -0.86 9.89 -19.03
CA VAL A 653 -0.12 10.44 -17.89
C VAL A 653 1.23 10.96 -18.39
N ALA A 654 1.32 12.28 -18.56
CA ALA A 654 2.58 12.93 -18.89
C ALA A 654 3.45 12.99 -17.62
N GLN A 655 4.67 12.47 -17.71
CA GLN A 655 5.61 12.29 -16.60
C GLN A 655 6.85 13.14 -16.82
N LEU A 656 7.22 13.93 -15.82
CA LEU A 656 8.41 14.79 -15.81
C LEU A 656 9.51 14.14 -14.97
N TYR A 657 10.67 13.93 -15.57
CA TYR A 657 11.85 13.40 -14.88
C TYR A 657 13.04 14.35 -14.99
N ILE A 658 13.94 14.25 -14.02
CA ILE A 658 15.21 15.00 -13.99
C ILE A 658 16.37 14.03 -13.76
N GLN A 659 17.52 14.35 -14.34
CA GLN A 659 18.82 13.80 -13.98
C GLN A 659 19.77 14.95 -13.65
N ASP A 660 20.36 14.91 -12.48
CA ASP A 660 21.58 15.65 -12.18
C ASP A 660 22.76 14.86 -12.75
N VAL A 661 23.43 15.41 -13.77
CA VAL A 661 24.42 14.69 -14.58
C VAL A 661 25.73 14.47 -13.82
N ALA A 662 26.10 15.45 -12.96
CA ALA A 662 27.34 15.38 -12.20
C ALA A 662 27.20 16.14 -10.88
N ALA A 663 27.14 15.41 -9.80
CA ALA A 663 27.04 15.91 -8.43
C ALA A 663 28.15 15.34 -7.54
N SER A 664 28.21 15.81 -6.29
CA SER A 664 29.16 15.29 -5.28
C SER A 664 28.89 13.84 -4.86
N LEU A 665 27.68 13.33 -5.14
CA LEU A 665 27.30 11.92 -5.02
C LEU A 665 26.75 11.41 -6.35
N VAL A 666 26.87 10.08 -6.59
CA VAL A 666 26.24 9.45 -7.75
C VAL A 666 24.73 9.60 -7.66
N ARG A 667 24.15 10.21 -8.71
CA ARG A 667 22.72 10.46 -8.77
C ARG A 667 22.00 9.39 -9.61
N PRO A 668 20.68 9.21 -9.39
CA PRO A 668 19.86 8.36 -10.24
C PRO A 668 19.90 8.76 -11.71
N VAL A 669 19.75 7.78 -12.60
CA VAL A 669 19.67 8.04 -14.06
C VAL A 669 18.44 8.86 -14.43
N LYS A 670 17.38 8.80 -13.63
CA LYS A 670 16.17 9.63 -13.70
C LYS A 670 15.50 9.67 -12.33
N GLU A 671 14.86 10.78 -12.02
CA GLU A 671 14.01 10.96 -10.83
C GLU A 671 12.70 11.62 -11.27
N LEU A 672 11.56 11.02 -10.99
CA LEU A 672 10.24 11.62 -11.21
C LEU A 672 10.11 12.89 -10.35
N LYS A 673 9.71 13.99 -10.97
CA LYS A 673 9.53 15.29 -10.28
C LYS A 673 8.11 15.81 -10.36
N ASP A 674 7.35 15.38 -11.37
CA ASP A 674 5.91 15.68 -11.47
C ASP A 674 5.23 14.77 -12.48
N TYR A 675 3.90 14.72 -12.45
CA TYR A 675 3.07 14.07 -13.46
C TYR A 675 1.73 14.78 -13.62
N CYS A 676 1.14 14.63 -14.80
CA CYS A 676 -0.16 15.22 -15.13
C CYS A 676 -0.99 14.22 -15.91
N ARG A 677 -2.21 13.89 -15.41
CA ARG A 677 -3.18 13.00 -16.04
C ARG A 677 -4.14 13.83 -16.91
N LEU A 678 -4.32 13.47 -18.20
CA LEU A 678 -5.07 14.24 -19.17
C LEU A 678 -5.90 13.31 -20.07
N GLU A 679 -7.19 13.62 -20.23
CA GLU A 679 -8.02 13.01 -21.27
C GLU A 679 -7.95 13.86 -22.54
N LEU A 680 -7.75 13.20 -23.70
CA LEU A 680 -7.65 13.81 -25.02
C LEU A 680 -8.57 13.11 -26.00
N GLN A 681 -9.35 13.90 -26.76
CA GLN A 681 -10.17 13.41 -27.87
C GLN A 681 -9.30 13.03 -29.08
N PRO A 682 -9.79 12.21 -30.02
CA PRO A 682 -9.06 11.89 -31.23
C PRO A 682 -8.57 13.15 -31.98
N GLY A 683 -7.26 13.19 -32.24
CA GLY A 683 -6.62 14.33 -32.90
C GLY A 683 -6.44 15.59 -32.05
N GLU A 684 -6.92 15.57 -30.80
CA GLU A 684 -6.72 16.69 -29.84
C GLU A 684 -5.23 16.84 -29.49
N GLU A 685 -4.80 18.11 -29.47
CA GLU A 685 -3.45 18.51 -29.07
C GLU A 685 -3.57 19.46 -27.88
N ARG A 686 -2.73 19.26 -26.86
CA ARG A 686 -2.70 20.08 -25.66
C ARG A 686 -1.25 20.36 -25.22
N GLU A 687 -0.99 21.59 -24.84
CA GLU A 687 0.26 21.93 -24.18
C GLU A 687 0.17 21.55 -22.70
N VAL A 688 1.05 20.64 -22.26
CA VAL A 688 1.24 20.27 -20.87
C VAL A 688 2.34 21.13 -20.29
N ARG A 689 2.11 21.72 -19.12
CA ARG A 689 3.05 22.57 -18.41
C ARG A 689 3.34 22.01 -17.03
N PHE A 690 4.61 22.04 -16.66
CA PHE A 690 5.10 21.76 -15.31
C PHE A 690 5.89 22.96 -14.82
N THR A 691 5.72 23.27 -13.53
CA THR A 691 6.52 24.28 -12.84
C THR A 691 7.31 23.56 -11.75
N LEU A 692 8.63 23.53 -11.88
CA LEU A 692 9.52 22.82 -10.95
C LEU A 692 10.38 23.82 -10.18
N PRO A 693 10.16 23.98 -8.86
CA PRO A 693 11.03 24.82 -8.04
C PRO A 693 12.47 24.32 -8.08
N LYS A 694 13.42 25.20 -8.33
CA LYS A 694 14.86 24.85 -8.36
C LYS A 694 15.34 24.21 -7.07
N LYS A 695 14.76 24.59 -5.92
CA LYS A 695 15.05 23.95 -4.62
C LYS A 695 14.76 22.45 -4.59
N ASP A 696 13.89 21.93 -5.47
CA ASP A 696 13.52 20.51 -5.52
C ASP A 696 14.45 19.69 -6.42
N LEU A 697 15.48 20.31 -6.97
CA LEU A 697 16.55 19.65 -7.73
C LEU A 697 17.67 19.09 -6.84
N GLY A 698 17.67 19.41 -5.55
CA GLY A 698 18.67 18.96 -4.61
C GLY A 698 18.48 17.51 -4.16
N PHE A 699 19.40 17.09 -3.31
CA PHE A 699 19.43 15.76 -2.73
C PHE A 699 20.04 15.79 -1.32
N TYR A 700 19.78 14.74 -0.54
CA TYR A 700 20.42 14.56 0.76
C TYR A 700 21.73 13.78 0.63
N ASP A 701 22.79 14.29 1.25
CA ASP A 701 24.10 13.64 1.31
C ASP A 701 24.16 12.55 2.41
N ASN A 702 25.34 11.93 2.56
CA ASN A 702 25.53 10.87 3.59
C ASN A 702 25.59 11.40 5.03
N GLU A 703 25.55 12.72 5.22
CA GLU A 703 25.41 13.36 6.54
C GLU A 703 23.95 13.76 6.82
N GLY A 704 23.02 13.46 5.91
CA GLY A 704 21.61 13.85 6.01
C GLY A 704 21.39 15.34 5.71
N LYS A 705 22.33 16.01 5.06
CA LYS A 705 22.21 17.43 4.70
C LYS A 705 21.70 17.57 3.27
N TYR A 706 20.74 18.45 3.09
CA TYR A 706 20.22 18.79 1.77
C TYR A 706 21.22 19.64 0.99
N ARG A 707 21.52 19.27 -0.25
CA ARG A 707 22.46 19.91 -1.14
C ARG A 707 21.77 20.38 -2.41
N LEU A 708 22.09 21.60 -2.84
CA LEU A 708 21.82 22.12 -4.16
C LEU A 708 23.19 22.41 -4.82
N GLU A 709 23.44 21.78 -5.96
CA GLU A 709 24.74 21.87 -6.65
C GLU A 709 24.55 22.37 -8.07
N SER A 710 25.30 23.45 -8.44
CA SER A 710 25.28 23.97 -9.80
C SER A 710 25.88 22.96 -10.77
N GLY A 711 25.21 22.72 -11.90
CA GLY A 711 25.67 21.70 -12.82
C GLY A 711 24.86 21.59 -14.11
N LEU A 712 25.14 20.54 -14.85
CA LEU A 712 24.36 20.15 -16.01
C LEU A 712 23.24 19.25 -15.58
N PHE A 713 22.01 19.57 -15.97
CA PHE A 713 20.81 18.78 -15.73
C PHE A 713 20.21 18.32 -17.05
N ARG A 714 19.57 17.15 -17.01
CA ARG A 714 18.70 16.67 -18.09
C ARG A 714 17.27 16.65 -17.62
N VAL A 715 16.39 17.21 -18.43
CA VAL A 715 14.95 17.21 -18.24
C VAL A 715 14.34 16.25 -19.23
N PHE A 716 13.49 15.35 -18.76
CA PHE A 716 12.80 14.36 -19.59
C PHE A 716 11.29 14.48 -19.41
N VAL A 717 10.53 14.42 -20.50
CA VAL A 717 9.06 14.36 -20.44
C VAL A 717 8.55 13.30 -21.40
N GLY A 718 7.64 12.45 -20.95
CA GLY A 718 7.04 11.42 -21.78
C GLY A 718 6.00 10.55 -21.04
N GLY A 719 5.61 9.45 -21.67
CA GLY A 719 4.58 8.54 -21.17
C GLY A 719 5.09 7.43 -20.24
N SER A 720 6.42 7.32 -20.06
CA SER A 720 7.04 6.33 -19.16
C SER A 720 8.45 6.78 -18.81
N SER A 721 9.12 6.10 -17.86
CA SER A 721 10.53 6.36 -17.57
C SER A 721 11.48 6.01 -18.73
N ARG A 722 11.00 5.27 -19.74
CA ARG A 722 11.77 4.87 -20.94
C ARG A 722 11.49 5.76 -22.15
N ASP A 723 10.21 6.01 -22.45
CA ASP A 723 9.77 6.71 -23.64
C ASP A 723 9.60 8.19 -23.35
N VAL A 724 10.67 8.98 -23.53
CA VAL A 724 10.75 10.39 -23.14
C VAL A 724 11.44 11.23 -24.21
N LEU A 725 11.04 12.49 -24.32
CA LEU A 725 11.84 13.56 -24.92
C LEU A 725 12.87 14.05 -23.90
N GLU A 726 14.01 14.56 -24.36
CA GLU A 726 15.11 15.01 -23.52
C GLU A 726 15.57 16.44 -23.88
N ARG A 727 15.91 17.22 -22.85
CA ARG A 727 16.59 18.51 -22.96
C ARG A 727 17.66 18.64 -21.90
N GLU A 728 18.84 19.14 -22.30
CA GLU A 728 19.92 19.51 -21.38
C GLU A 728 19.90 21.02 -21.10
N LEU A 729 20.16 21.37 -19.85
CA LEU A 729 20.39 22.77 -19.45
C LEU A 729 21.39 22.82 -18.30
N ARG A 730 22.12 23.93 -18.21
CA ARG A 730 22.96 24.23 -17.06
C ARG A 730 22.16 25.08 -16.07
N ILE A 731 22.17 24.67 -14.82
CA ILE A 731 21.53 25.42 -13.74
C ILE A 731 22.61 25.85 -12.77
N ASP A 732 22.61 27.12 -12.43
CA ASP A 732 23.48 27.69 -11.43
C ASP A 732 22.62 28.05 -10.18
N PHE A 733 23.13 27.66 -9.02
CA PHE A 733 22.58 28.05 -7.71
C PHE A 733 23.52 29.05 -7.08
N ASP A 734 22.98 30.16 -6.55
CA ASP A 734 23.74 31.24 -5.91
C ASP A 734 24.36 30.85 -4.57
#